data_72a1b13f9ee6963dd08d64c63fc47c0f
#
_entry.id   72a1b13f9ee6963dd08d64c63fc47c0f
#
_cell.length_a   1.000
_cell.length_b   1.000
_cell.length_c   1.000
_cell.angle_alpha   90.00
_cell.angle_beta   90.00
_cell.angle_gamma   90.00
#
_symmetry.space_group_name_H-M   'P 1'
#
loop_
_entity.id
_entity.type
_entity.pdbx_description
1 polymer ?
#
loop_
_entity_poly.entity_id
_entity_poly.type
_entity_poly.pdbx_seq_one_letter_code
_entity_poly.pdbx_strand_id
1 'polypeptide(L)'
;MSDNRLDTARRHSLFLARQLDNGKLKPEIFLPMLDKVLTEADFQAFADWDKIRAEENEEELARQLRELRRYVVSQIIVRDINRISDLNEVTRTITLFADFAVNTALDFAYAYYRDMYGTPFGRYTKSPQHLSVVAMGKAGGYELNVSSDIDLIFVYPESGDTDGRRERGNQEFFTKVGQKLIALLNDITADGQVFRVDMRLRPDGDSGALVLSETALEQYLITQGREWERYAWCKGRVVTPYPNDIKSLVRPFVFRKYLDYSAYEAMRNLHRQIRSEVSKKGMADNIKLGAGGIREVEFIAQIFQMIRGGQMRALQLKGTQETLKKLAELGIMPSENVETLLAAYRFLRDVEHRLQYWDDQQTQTLPSSPEQQQLLAESMGFDSYAAFSDDLNVHRNKVNQLFNEILSEPEEQTQDNSEWQWAWQDKPDEEERQGRLKEHGFDAETIAARLDQIRHGHKYRHLSAHAQPRFDAIVPLFVQAAADQPNPTDTLMRLFDFLENISRRSAYLAFLNEHPQTLAQLAQIMSQSSWVAAYLSKYPILLDELISAQLLDTAFDWQALAAALSDDLKACGGDTEAQMDTLRRFQHAQVFRLAVQDLAGLWTVESLSDQLSALADTILAAALPCAWADMPKKHRDTPQFAVVGYGKLGGKELGYASDLDLVYLYDDPHPDAGDVYSRLARRLTNWLSAATGAGSLYETDLRLRPNGDAGFLAHSIAAFEKYQRENAWTWEHQSLTRARFICGTPEIQTAFDRIRTEILTAERDQTALAGEIIEMREKMFPTHPPADSNVKYARGGVVDVEFIVQYLILAHARRYPQLLDNYGNIALLNIAADCGLIDKTLAEQSRTAYRFYRQQQHNTKLRDAEKTEVTDELLAHYGNVRKLWREVFGEEVKFG
;
A
#
# COMPACT_ATOMS: atom_id res chain seq x y z
N MET A 1 -42.19 33.83 -28.10
CA MET A 1 -42.19 32.37 -28.20
C MET A 1 -41.99 31.82 -26.80
N SER A 2 -42.99 31.17 -26.24
CA SER A 2 -42.84 30.45 -24.98
C SER A 2 -41.90 29.28 -25.24
N ASP A 3 -40.78 29.18 -24.53
CA ASP A 3 -39.91 28.03 -24.59
C ASP A 3 -40.58 26.88 -23.81
N ASN A 4 -41.05 25.86 -24.51
CA ASN A 4 -41.78 24.73 -23.93
C ASN A 4 -41.01 24.07 -22.75
N ARG A 5 -39.68 24.20 -22.73
CA ARG A 5 -38.82 23.72 -21.66
C ARG A 5 -39.10 24.44 -20.33
N LEU A 6 -39.35 25.76 -20.42
CA LEU A 6 -39.67 26.58 -19.25
C LEU A 6 -41.04 26.22 -18.69
N ASP A 7 -42.03 26.01 -19.52
CA ASP A 7 -43.40 25.68 -19.12
C ASP A 7 -43.40 24.30 -18.39
N THR A 8 -42.68 23.32 -18.93
CA THR A 8 -42.55 22.01 -18.30
C THR A 8 -41.84 22.13 -16.93
N ALA A 9 -40.68 22.80 -16.86
CA ALA A 9 -39.91 22.92 -15.62
C ALA A 9 -40.65 23.74 -14.55
N ARG A 10 -41.39 24.79 -14.97
CA ARG A 10 -42.22 25.64 -14.09
C ARG A 10 -43.28 24.84 -13.35
N ARG A 11 -43.89 23.81 -14.00
CA ARG A 11 -44.90 22.97 -13.41
C ARG A 11 -44.33 22.10 -12.24
N HIS A 12 -43.05 21.70 -12.32
CA HIS A 12 -42.40 20.84 -11.40
C HIS A 12 -41.44 21.54 -10.42
N SER A 13 -41.35 22.86 -10.45
CA SER A 13 -40.54 23.67 -9.56
C SER A 13 -41.22 24.99 -9.20
N LEU A 14 -41.70 25.07 -7.95
CA LEU A 14 -42.28 26.28 -7.40
C LEU A 14 -41.20 27.38 -7.25
N PHE A 15 -39.96 26.97 -6.96
CA PHE A 15 -38.84 27.90 -6.95
C PHE A 15 -38.67 28.59 -8.31
N LEU A 16 -38.55 27.81 -9.39
CA LEU A 16 -38.38 28.36 -10.73
C LEU A 16 -39.57 29.25 -11.14
N ALA A 17 -40.82 28.78 -10.85
CA ALA A 17 -42.03 29.56 -11.13
C ALA A 17 -41.96 30.95 -10.51
N ARG A 18 -41.58 31.02 -9.21
CA ARG A 18 -41.46 32.33 -8.51
C ARG A 18 -40.36 33.22 -9.11
N GLN A 19 -39.22 32.66 -9.57
CA GLN A 19 -38.15 33.44 -10.18
C GLN A 19 -38.59 34.06 -11.53
N LEU A 20 -39.36 33.30 -12.32
CA LEU A 20 -39.91 33.75 -13.59
C LEU A 20 -41.03 34.82 -13.39
N ASP A 21 -41.96 34.54 -12.47
CA ASP A 21 -43.10 35.44 -12.18
C ASP A 21 -42.67 36.80 -11.61
N ASN A 22 -41.60 36.77 -10.78
CA ASN A 22 -41.06 38.02 -10.19
C ASN A 22 -40.07 38.74 -11.12
N GLY A 23 -39.87 38.26 -12.36
CA GLY A 23 -38.98 38.89 -13.35
C GLY A 23 -37.48 38.89 -12.92
N LYS A 24 -37.10 38.01 -11.98
CA LYS A 24 -35.74 37.95 -11.49
C LYS A 24 -34.79 37.23 -12.44
N LEU A 25 -35.29 36.53 -13.45
CA LEU A 25 -34.52 35.91 -14.53
C LEU A 25 -34.75 36.73 -15.82
N LYS A 26 -33.71 37.43 -16.27
CA LYS A 26 -33.78 38.21 -17.51
C LYS A 26 -33.67 37.28 -18.71
N PRO A 27 -34.67 37.26 -19.63
CA PRO A 27 -34.69 36.32 -20.76
C PRO A 27 -33.43 36.38 -21.63
N GLU A 28 -32.90 37.57 -21.86
CA GLU A 28 -31.70 37.80 -22.66
C GLU A 28 -30.41 37.16 -22.10
N ILE A 29 -30.36 36.93 -20.79
CA ILE A 29 -29.27 36.25 -20.12
C ILE A 29 -29.59 34.76 -19.94
N PHE A 30 -30.81 34.43 -19.51
CA PHE A 30 -31.18 33.09 -19.09
C PHE A 30 -31.37 32.10 -20.26
N LEU A 31 -32.03 32.53 -21.35
CA LEU A 31 -32.31 31.64 -22.48
C LEU A 31 -31.03 31.09 -23.14
N PRO A 32 -29.99 31.88 -23.40
CA PRO A 32 -28.73 31.35 -23.93
C PRO A 32 -28.04 30.35 -23.00
N MET A 33 -28.26 30.45 -21.68
CA MET A 33 -27.69 29.49 -20.72
C MET A 33 -28.31 28.09 -20.83
N LEU A 34 -29.54 27.96 -21.29
CA LEU A 34 -30.24 26.68 -21.41
C LEU A 34 -29.62 25.76 -22.46
N ASP A 35 -28.91 26.31 -23.43
CA ASP A 35 -28.37 25.54 -24.57
C ASP A 35 -26.94 25.06 -24.38
N LYS A 36 -26.33 25.34 -23.23
CA LYS A 36 -24.94 24.95 -22.94
C LYS A 36 -24.78 24.39 -21.53
N VAL A 37 -23.71 23.60 -21.33
CA VAL A 37 -23.20 23.23 -20.01
C VAL A 37 -22.43 24.43 -19.46
N LEU A 38 -22.73 24.84 -18.23
CA LEU A 38 -22.02 25.97 -17.60
C LEU A 38 -20.64 25.55 -17.11
N THR A 39 -19.70 26.45 -17.28
CA THR A 39 -18.30 26.29 -16.89
C THR A 39 -17.89 27.45 -15.98
N GLU A 40 -16.70 27.31 -15.35
CA GLU A 40 -16.13 28.38 -14.52
C GLU A 40 -15.97 29.70 -15.31
N ALA A 41 -15.65 29.65 -16.61
CA ALA A 41 -15.55 30.81 -17.47
C ALA A 41 -16.86 31.57 -17.58
N ASP A 42 -17.99 30.86 -17.55
CA ASP A 42 -19.33 31.49 -17.58
C ASP A 42 -19.62 32.21 -16.24
N PHE A 43 -19.14 31.67 -15.12
CA PHE A 43 -19.27 32.32 -13.81
C PHE A 43 -18.37 33.55 -13.70
N GLN A 44 -17.15 33.47 -14.22
CA GLN A 44 -16.24 34.63 -14.27
C GLN A 44 -16.80 35.76 -15.14
N ALA A 45 -17.43 35.46 -16.27
CA ALA A 45 -17.99 36.43 -17.19
C ALA A 45 -19.28 37.09 -16.68
N PHE A 46 -19.90 36.62 -15.59
CA PHE A 46 -21.17 37.09 -15.08
C PHE A 46 -21.13 38.53 -14.50
N ALA A 47 -20.01 38.87 -13.83
CA ALA A 47 -19.77 40.16 -13.22
C ALA A 47 -18.29 40.55 -13.29
N ASP A 48 -17.98 41.83 -13.07
CA ASP A 48 -16.60 42.30 -12.92
C ASP A 48 -16.11 42.08 -11.47
N TRP A 49 -15.76 40.83 -11.15
CA TRP A 49 -15.37 40.42 -9.82
C TRP A 49 -14.10 41.15 -9.31
N ASP A 50 -13.18 41.47 -10.22
CA ASP A 50 -11.96 42.19 -9.89
C ASP A 50 -12.24 43.64 -9.49
N LYS A 51 -13.14 44.31 -10.17
CA LYS A 51 -13.57 45.62 -9.83
C LYS A 51 -14.29 45.65 -8.48
N ILE A 52 -15.23 44.73 -8.24
CA ILE A 52 -15.97 44.63 -6.98
C ILE A 52 -15.00 44.43 -5.80
N ARG A 53 -13.97 43.61 -5.99
CA ARG A 53 -12.93 43.36 -5.00
C ARG A 53 -12.06 44.62 -4.78
N ALA A 54 -11.65 45.27 -5.82
CA ALA A 54 -10.82 46.49 -5.75
C ALA A 54 -11.54 47.66 -5.09
N GLU A 55 -12.85 47.74 -5.23
CA GLU A 55 -13.70 48.74 -4.56
C GLU A 55 -14.13 48.33 -3.15
N GLU A 56 -13.72 47.15 -2.64
CA GLU A 56 -14.13 46.57 -1.35
C GLU A 56 -15.67 46.57 -1.14
N ASN A 57 -16.43 46.41 -2.21
CA ASN A 57 -17.88 46.52 -2.19
C ASN A 57 -18.52 45.18 -1.82
N GLU A 58 -18.65 44.95 -0.51
CA GLU A 58 -19.22 43.73 0.05
C GLU A 58 -20.67 43.47 -0.34
N GLU A 59 -21.48 44.55 -0.33
CA GLU A 59 -22.92 44.44 -0.66
C GLU A 59 -23.11 44.03 -2.13
N GLU A 60 -22.33 44.59 -3.04
CA GLU A 60 -22.36 44.23 -4.44
C GLU A 60 -21.86 42.81 -4.68
N LEU A 61 -20.79 42.38 -4.01
CA LEU A 61 -20.31 40.99 -4.08
C LEU A 61 -21.42 40.03 -3.65
N ALA A 62 -22.00 40.29 -2.50
CA ALA A 62 -23.06 39.44 -1.93
C ALA A 62 -24.28 39.37 -2.88
N ARG A 63 -24.65 40.48 -3.51
CA ARG A 63 -25.74 40.56 -4.48
C ARG A 63 -25.44 39.76 -5.75
N GLN A 64 -24.25 39.94 -6.33
CA GLN A 64 -23.87 39.28 -7.58
C GLN A 64 -23.74 37.75 -7.42
N LEU A 65 -23.17 37.27 -6.32
CA LEU A 65 -23.08 35.82 -6.05
C LEU A 65 -24.47 35.16 -5.91
N ARG A 66 -25.44 35.88 -5.28
CA ARG A 66 -26.81 35.36 -5.12
C ARG A 66 -27.59 35.42 -6.44
N GLU A 67 -27.33 36.45 -7.21
CA GLU A 67 -27.91 36.56 -8.55
C GLU A 67 -27.39 35.47 -9.48
N LEU A 68 -26.08 35.22 -9.51
CA LEU A 68 -25.48 34.15 -10.29
C LEU A 68 -26.02 32.78 -9.85
N ARG A 69 -26.11 32.50 -8.53
CA ARG A 69 -26.72 31.26 -8.02
C ARG A 69 -28.13 31.07 -8.60
N ARG A 70 -28.93 32.10 -8.62
CA ARG A 70 -30.29 32.04 -9.15
C ARG A 70 -30.32 31.59 -10.60
N TYR A 71 -29.46 32.15 -11.45
CA TYR A 71 -29.34 31.73 -12.85
C TYR A 71 -28.84 30.29 -12.98
N VAL A 72 -27.79 29.91 -12.25
CA VAL A 72 -27.20 28.54 -12.29
C VAL A 72 -28.21 27.49 -11.83
N VAL A 73 -28.86 27.70 -10.67
CA VAL A 73 -29.85 26.75 -10.14
C VAL A 73 -31.05 26.63 -11.07
N SER A 74 -31.56 27.77 -11.60
CA SER A 74 -32.67 27.75 -12.54
C SER A 74 -32.33 27.03 -13.84
N GLN A 75 -31.13 27.21 -14.36
CA GLN A 75 -30.65 26.53 -15.56
C GLN A 75 -30.57 25.01 -15.33
N ILE A 76 -30.00 24.58 -14.19
CA ILE A 76 -29.91 23.16 -13.80
C ILE A 76 -31.32 22.58 -13.75
N ILE A 77 -32.25 23.20 -13.06
CA ILE A 77 -33.65 22.75 -12.93
C ILE A 77 -34.30 22.55 -14.29
N VAL A 78 -34.19 23.53 -15.19
CA VAL A 78 -34.80 23.44 -16.53
C VAL A 78 -34.18 22.32 -17.35
N ARG A 79 -32.85 22.17 -17.36
CA ARG A 79 -32.17 21.16 -18.14
C ARG A 79 -32.45 19.77 -17.61
N ASP A 80 -32.42 19.57 -16.28
CA ASP A 80 -32.60 18.28 -15.64
C ASP A 80 -34.06 17.79 -15.72
N ILE A 81 -35.08 18.65 -15.46
CA ILE A 81 -36.49 18.26 -15.58
C ILE A 81 -36.82 17.89 -17.03
N ASN A 82 -36.24 18.57 -18.02
CA ASN A 82 -36.41 18.24 -19.42
C ASN A 82 -35.46 17.13 -19.94
N ARG A 83 -34.69 16.48 -19.06
CA ARG A 83 -33.76 15.39 -19.40
C ARG A 83 -32.71 15.79 -20.46
N ILE A 84 -32.34 17.05 -20.51
CA ILE A 84 -31.24 17.56 -21.34
C ILE A 84 -29.90 17.30 -20.69
N SER A 85 -29.82 17.35 -19.36
CA SER A 85 -28.66 17.01 -18.55
C SER A 85 -28.81 15.66 -17.89
N ASP A 86 -27.68 15.00 -17.61
CA ASP A 86 -27.59 13.81 -16.74
C ASP A 86 -27.18 14.18 -15.31
N LEU A 87 -27.20 13.20 -14.41
CA LEU A 87 -26.78 13.38 -13.02
C LEU A 87 -25.37 13.99 -12.88
N ASN A 88 -24.44 13.59 -13.75
CA ASN A 88 -23.06 14.06 -13.68
C ASN A 88 -22.96 15.55 -14.05
N GLU A 89 -23.67 15.97 -15.09
CA GLU A 89 -23.72 17.39 -15.46
C GLU A 89 -24.30 18.23 -14.32
N VAL A 90 -25.42 17.81 -13.76
CA VAL A 90 -26.11 18.54 -12.67
C VAL A 90 -25.16 18.70 -11.47
N THR A 91 -24.63 17.59 -10.95
CA THR A 91 -23.79 17.61 -9.73
C THR A 91 -22.47 18.32 -9.95
N ARG A 92 -21.87 18.18 -11.14
CA ARG A 92 -20.63 18.85 -11.50
C ARG A 92 -20.82 20.36 -11.62
N THR A 93 -21.89 20.80 -12.30
CA THR A 93 -22.17 22.24 -12.50
C THR A 93 -22.37 22.94 -11.16
N ILE A 94 -23.20 22.39 -10.26
CA ILE A 94 -23.43 23.01 -8.95
C ILE A 94 -22.19 22.96 -8.05
N THR A 95 -21.36 21.91 -8.15
CA THR A 95 -20.11 21.83 -7.39
C THR A 95 -19.08 22.84 -7.92
N LEU A 96 -18.93 23.00 -9.23
CA LEU A 96 -18.06 24.03 -9.82
C LEU A 96 -18.52 25.44 -9.42
N PHE A 97 -19.82 25.67 -9.36
CA PHE A 97 -20.34 26.96 -8.88
C PHE A 97 -20.03 27.16 -7.37
N ALA A 98 -20.13 26.13 -6.56
CA ALA A 98 -19.75 26.20 -5.14
C ALA A 98 -18.26 26.51 -4.98
N ASP A 99 -17.38 25.83 -5.73
CA ASP A 99 -15.95 26.09 -5.75
C ASP A 99 -15.65 27.54 -6.16
N PHE A 100 -16.28 28.02 -7.22
CA PHE A 100 -16.17 29.40 -7.69
C PHE A 100 -16.62 30.42 -6.62
N ALA A 101 -17.79 30.22 -6.00
CA ALA A 101 -18.33 31.10 -4.97
C ALA A 101 -17.42 31.13 -3.71
N VAL A 102 -16.89 29.97 -3.31
CA VAL A 102 -15.94 29.87 -2.18
C VAL A 102 -14.65 30.65 -2.48
N ASN A 103 -14.05 30.46 -3.67
CA ASN A 103 -12.81 31.15 -4.04
C ASN A 103 -13.03 32.67 -4.17
N THR A 104 -14.10 33.09 -4.79
CA THR A 104 -14.44 34.53 -4.95
C THR A 104 -14.67 35.21 -3.61
N ALA A 105 -15.40 34.56 -2.69
CA ALA A 105 -15.64 35.07 -1.36
C ALA A 105 -14.33 35.06 -0.49
N LEU A 106 -13.48 34.05 -0.65
CA LEU A 106 -12.18 33.97 0.02
C LEU A 106 -11.25 35.10 -0.43
N ASP A 107 -11.11 35.30 -1.72
CA ASP A 107 -10.24 36.34 -2.30
C ASP A 107 -10.64 37.72 -1.81
N PHE A 108 -11.96 38.00 -1.75
CA PHE A 108 -12.48 39.24 -1.19
C PHE A 108 -12.16 39.38 0.30
N ALA A 109 -12.44 38.36 1.11
CA ALA A 109 -12.22 38.40 2.55
C ALA A 109 -10.71 38.52 2.86
N TYR A 110 -9.85 37.80 2.12
CA TYR A 110 -8.41 37.91 2.29
C TYR A 110 -7.88 39.29 1.95
N ALA A 111 -8.27 39.87 0.80
CA ALA A 111 -7.88 41.24 0.41
C ALA A 111 -8.31 42.26 1.46
N TYR A 112 -9.55 42.22 1.92
CA TYR A 112 -10.11 43.11 2.94
C TYR A 112 -9.28 43.08 4.25
N TYR A 113 -8.93 41.91 4.76
CA TYR A 113 -8.17 41.82 6.00
C TYR A 113 -6.66 42.06 5.80
N ARG A 114 -6.11 41.73 4.64
CA ARG A 114 -4.73 42.09 4.28
C ARG A 114 -4.54 43.62 4.25
N ASP A 115 -5.45 44.36 3.70
CA ASP A 115 -5.38 45.84 3.65
C ASP A 115 -5.51 46.46 5.05
N MET A 116 -6.18 45.76 5.97
CA MET A 116 -6.34 46.19 7.37
C MET A 116 -5.16 45.80 8.28
N TYR A 117 -4.60 44.59 8.13
CA TYR A 117 -3.64 44.00 9.06
C TYR A 117 -2.26 43.70 8.47
N GLY A 118 -2.10 43.82 7.16
CA GLY A 118 -0.92 43.38 6.42
C GLY A 118 -1.03 41.94 5.94
N THR A 119 0.00 41.51 5.21
CA THR A 119 0.11 40.15 4.67
C THR A 119 0.53 39.18 5.76
N PRO A 120 -0.14 38.05 5.98
CA PRO A 120 0.30 37.02 6.92
C PRO A 120 1.52 36.27 6.37
N PHE A 121 2.58 36.13 7.17
CA PHE A 121 3.81 35.42 6.85
C PHE A 121 3.98 34.20 7.75
N GLY A 122 4.60 33.14 7.20
CA GLY A 122 4.99 31.97 7.97
C GLY A 122 6.17 32.29 8.89
N ARG A 123 6.17 31.68 10.10
CA ARG A 123 7.25 31.88 11.08
C ARG A 123 8.60 31.37 10.60
N TYR A 124 8.62 30.21 9.91
CA TYR A 124 9.83 29.54 9.50
C TYR A 124 10.12 29.81 8.01
N THR A 125 9.13 29.67 7.14
CA THR A 125 9.28 29.88 5.69
C THR A 125 9.49 31.33 5.30
N LYS A 126 9.04 32.29 6.12
CA LYS A 126 9.04 33.72 5.81
C LYS A 126 8.33 34.07 4.48
N SER A 127 7.43 33.21 4.03
CA SER A 127 6.64 33.39 2.84
C SER A 127 5.20 33.83 3.16
N PRO A 128 4.52 34.55 2.27
CA PRO A 128 3.11 34.89 2.41
C PRO A 128 2.27 33.60 2.56
N GLN A 129 1.31 33.65 3.47
CA GLN A 129 0.42 32.52 3.76
C GLN A 129 -0.97 32.76 3.18
N HIS A 130 -1.63 31.68 2.75
CA HIS A 130 -2.98 31.70 2.23
C HIS A 130 -3.84 30.66 2.94
N LEU A 131 -5.14 30.90 3.01
CA LEU A 131 -6.09 29.96 3.58
C LEU A 131 -6.45 28.88 2.56
N SER A 132 -6.28 27.64 2.90
CA SER A 132 -6.79 26.49 2.14
C SER A 132 -8.18 26.13 2.64
N VAL A 133 -9.13 25.97 1.72
CA VAL A 133 -10.49 25.51 2.01
C VAL A 133 -10.63 24.09 1.50
N VAL A 134 -11.04 23.19 2.40
CA VAL A 134 -11.32 21.79 2.08
C VAL A 134 -12.82 21.58 2.03
N ALA A 135 -13.34 21.18 0.87
CA ALA A 135 -14.72 20.72 0.73
C ALA A 135 -14.82 19.25 1.16
N MET A 136 -15.79 18.96 2.00
CA MET A 136 -16.11 17.64 2.52
C MET A 136 -17.43 17.13 1.93
N GLY A 137 -17.83 15.93 2.30
CA GLY A 137 -19.12 15.37 1.93
C GLY A 137 -19.39 15.36 0.43
N LYS A 138 -20.59 15.79 0.01
CA LYS A 138 -21.00 15.83 -1.40
C LYS A 138 -20.18 16.82 -2.24
N ALA A 139 -19.84 17.99 -1.67
CA ALA A 139 -19.01 18.98 -2.35
C ALA A 139 -17.60 18.45 -2.64
N GLY A 140 -16.99 17.74 -1.68
CA GLY A 140 -15.70 17.09 -1.84
C GLY A 140 -15.69 16.01 -2.93
N GLY A 141 -16.79 15.25 -3.05
CA GLY A 141 -16.98 14.18 -4.04
C GLY A 141 -17.42 14.63 -5.44
N TYR A 142 -17.57 15.92 -5.71
CA TYR A 142 -18.22 16.47 -6.92
C TYR A 142 -19.66 15.99 -7.11
N GLU A 143 -20.37 15.78 -6.01
CA GLU A 143 -21.71 15.19 -5.96
C GLU A 143 -22.74 16.12 -5.30
N LEU A 144 -22.48 17.43 -5.30
CA LEU A 144 -23.35 18.42 -4.66
C LEU A 144 -24.73 18.46 -5.32
N ASN A 145 -25.79 18.73 -4.54
CA ASN A 145 -27.12 19.07 -5.05
C ASN A 145 -27.35 20.58 -4.97
N VAL A 146 -28.35 21.09 -5.69
CA VAL A 146 -28.66 22.51 -5.74
C VAL A 146 -29.01 23.12 -4.37
N SER A 147 -29.67 22.34 -3.48
CA SER A 147 -30.11 22.79 -2.16
C SER A 147 -29.33 22.16 -1.01
N SER A 148 -28.18 21.53 -1.29
CA SER A 148 -27.29 21.01 -0.25
C SER A 148 -26.56 22.14 0.46
N ASP A 149 -26.24 21.91 1.73
CA ASP A 149 -25.16 22.60 2.42
C ASP A 149 -23.80 22.22 1.85
N ILE A 150 -22.83 23.08 2.05
CA ILE A 150 -21.42 22.81 1.76
C ILE A 150 -20.69 22.61 3.08
N ASP A 151 -20.12 21.40 3.26
CA ASP A 151 -19.30 21.08 4.41
C ASP A 151 -17.87 21.57 4.15
N LEU A 152 -17.35 22.47 5.00
CA LEU A 152 -16.02 23.06 4.81
C LEU A 152 -15.10 22.85 6.01
N ILE A 153 -13.79 22.77 5.75
CA ILE A 153 -12.73 22.83 6.77
C ILE A 153 -11.69 23.85 6.31
N PHE A 154 -11.24 24.72 7.23
CA PHE A 154 -10.28 25.77 6.95
C PHE A 154 -8.92 25.42 7.52
N VAL A 155 -7.89 25.46 6.68
CA VAL A 155 -6.52 25.12 7.06
C VAL A 155 -5.55 26.14 6.49
N TYR A 156 -4.59 26.61 7.30
CA TYR A 156 -3.51 27.47 6.83
C TYR A 156 -2.15 26.80 7.04
N PRO A 157 -1.14 27.09 6.20
CA PRO A 157 0.09 26.32 6.22
C PRO A 157 0.86 26.43 7.54
N GLU A 158 1.13 27.63 8.02
CA GLU A 158 2.10 27.85 9.10
C GLU A 158 1.71 28.97 10.04
N SER A 159 2.01 28.78 11.34
CA SER A 159 1.91 29.85 12.33
C SER A 159 2.86 31.00 12.02
N GLY A 160 2.50 32.22 12.38
CA GLY A 160 3.28 33.40 12.13
C GLY A 160 2.44 34.65 12.39
N ASP A 161 2.87 35.77 11.86
CA ASP A 161 2.24 37.06 12.10
C ASP A 161 2.13 37.86 10.81
N THR A 162 1.19 38.83 10.76
CA THR A 162 1.05 39.78 9.65
C THR A 162 2.10 40.91 9.73
N ASP A 163 2.47 41.48 8.58
CA ASP A 163 3.51 42.53 8.47
C ASP A 163 2.96 43.97 8.54
N GLY A 164 1.68 44.14 8.84
CA GLY A 164 1.05 45.46 8.88
C GLY A 164 1.24 46.18 10.24
N ARG A 165 0.87 47.46 10.27
CA ARG A 165 0.94 48.29 11.48
C ARG A 165 0.09 47.76 12.66
N ARG A 166 -0.94 46.95 12.37
CA ARG A 166 -1.82 46.28 13.33
C ARG A 166 -1.58 44.80 13.28
N GLU A 167 -0.36 44.40 13.66
CA GLU A 167 0.08 43.02 13.64
C GLU A 167 -0.92 42.05 14.29
N ARG A 168 -1.19 40.91 13.63
CA ARG A 168 -2.05 39.84 14.14
C ARG A 168 -1.39 38.50 13.88
N GLY A 169 -1.57 37.54 14.80
CA GLY A 169 -1.18 36.16 14.57
C GLY A 169 -1.98 35.53 13.42
N ASN A 170 -1.35 34.66 12.64
CA ASN A 170 -1.97 34.01 11.48
C ASN A 170 -3.30 33.33 11.82
N GLN A 171 -3.42 32.68 12.99
CA GLN A 171 -4.67 32.06 13.43
C GLN A 171 -5.81 33.09 13.57
N GLU A 172 -5.55 34.25 14.20
CA GLU A 172 -6.57 35.32 14.34
C GLU A 172 -6.94 35.90 12.99
N PHE A 173 -5.92 36.15 12.16
CA PHE A 173 -6.12 36.68 10.79
C PHE A 173 -7.03 35.77 9.98
N PHE A 174 -6.67 34.47 9.87
CA PHE A 174 -7.44 33.51 9.08
C PHE A 174 -8.80 33.19 9.69
N THR A 175 -8.94 33.26 11.02
CA THR A 175 -10.27 33.13 11.65
C THR A 175 -11.20 34.25 11.20
N LYS A 176 -10.74 35.50 11.11
CA LYS A 176 -11.54 36.62 10.58
C LYS A 176 -11.87 36.44 9.10
N VAL A 177 -10.89 35.98 8.28
CA VAL A 177 -11.11 35.65 6.86
C VAL A 177 -12.17 34.58 6.71
N GLY A 178 -12.07 33.47 7.46
CA GLY A 178 -13.05 32.39 7.44
C GLY A 178 -14.44 32.83 7.90
N GLN A 179 -14.55 33.63 8.94
CA GLN A 179 -15.85 34.19 9.41
C GLN A 179 -16.50 35.05 8.34
N LYS A 180 -15.73 35.90 7.65
CA LYS A 180 -16.26 36.75 6.57
C LYS A 180 -16.68 35.94 5.35
N LEU A 181 -15.88 34.92 4.98
CA LEU A 181 -16.25 33.97 3.91
C LEU A 181 -17.58 33.29 4.22
N ILE A 182 -17.76 32.76 5.44
CA ILE A 182 -19.00 32.15 5.86
C ILE A 182 -20.16 33.15 5.75
N ALA A 183 -20.03 34.36 6.26
CA ALA A 183 -21.08 35.38 6.22
C ALA A 183 -21.48 35.69 4.75
N LEU A 184 -20.51 35.88 3.83
CA LEU A 184 -20.76 36.16 2.42
C LEU A 184 -21.61 35.08 1.74
N LEU A 185 -21.36 33.81 2.06
CA LEU A 185 -22.06 32.67 1.45
C LEU A 185 -23.36 32.31 2.17
N ASN A 186 -23.37 32.36 3.51
CA ASN A 186 -24.41 31.79 4.34
C ASN A 186 -25.51 32.77 4.75
N ASP A 187 -25.23 34.08 4.82
CA ASP A 187 -26.23 35.05 5.29
C ASP A 187 -27.38 35.20 4.29
N ILE A 188 -28.61 35.26 4.82
CA ILE A 188 -29.81 35.45 4.03
C ILE A 188 -30.04 36.96 3.86
N THR A 189 -30.09 37.42 2.61
CA THR A 189 -30.38 38.80 2.22
C THR A 189 -31.71 38.88 1.43
N ALA A 190 -32.08 40.08 1.00
CA ALA A 190 -33.25 40.26 0.13
C ALA A 190 -33.13 39.50 -1.22
N ASP A 191 -31.90 39.17 -1.64
CA ASP A 191 -31.59 38.37 -2.85
C ASP A 191 -31.49 36.88 -2.59
N GLY A 192 -31.65 36.43 -1.35
CA GLY A 192 -31.55 35.04 -0.91
C GLY A 192 -30.21 34.69 -0.25
N GLN A 193 -29.76 33.49 -0.42
CA GLN A 193 -28.54 32.89 0.16
C GLN A 193 -27.71 32.24 -0.96
N VAL A 194 -26.40 32.21 -0.88
CA VAL A 194 -25.56 31.49 -1.84
C VAL A 194 -25.53 30.00 -1.49
N PHE A 195 -24.97 29.65 -0.34
CA PHE A 195 -24.99 28.28 0.21
C PHE A 195 -25.09 28.32 1.73
N ARG A 196 -25.76 27.34 2.32
CA ARG A 196 -25.59 27.03 3.73
C ARG A 196 -24.20 26.44 3.93
N VAL A 197 -23.45 26.96 4.91
CA VAL A 197 -22.09 26.50 5.22
C VAL A 197 -22.13 25.68 6.51
N ASP A 198 -21.68 24.43 6.44
CA ASP A 198 -21.55 23.55 7.60
C ASP A 198 -20.07 23.36 7.95
N MET A 199 -19.71 23.70 9.17
CA MET A 199 -18.34 23.61 9.71
C MET A 199 -18.18 22.46 10.71
N ARG A 200 -19.21 21.62 10.93
CA ARG A 200 -19.21 20.59 11.98
C ARG A 200 -18.26 19.41 11.71
N LEU A 201 -17.81 19.23 10.48
CA LEU A 201 -16.82 18.19 10.14
C LEU A 201 -15.37 18.60 10.42
N ARG A 202 -15.14 19.83 10.94
CA ARG A 202 -13.80 20.25 11.38
C ARG A 202 -13.37 19.51 12.66
N PRO A 203 -12.06 19.40 12.92
CA PRO A 203 -11.56 18.86 14.17
C PRO A 203 -12.27 19.42 15.41
N ASP A 204 -12.67 18.54 16.32
CA ASP A 204 -13.47 18.84 17.53
C ASP A 204 -14.86 19.44 17.25
N GLY A 205 -15.34 19.44 16.02
CA GLY A 205 -16.68 19.90 15.66
C GLY A 205 -16.93 21.35 16.09
N ASP A 206 -18.09 21.63 16.70
CA ASP A 206 -18.48 22.98 17.11
C ASP A 206 -17.63 23.56 18.26
N SER A 207 -16.98 22.72 19.05
CA SER A 207 -16.08 23.15 20.13
C SER A 207 -14.66 23.46 19.65
N GLY A 208 -14.28 22.99 18.42
CA GLY A 208 -12.96 23.19 17.85
C GLY A 208 -12.75 24.57 17.24
N ALA A 209 -11.48 24.94 17.04
CA ALA A 209 -11.09 26.16 16.35
C ALA A 209 -11.69 26.21 14.93
N LEU A 210 -12.10 27.39 14.49
CA LEU A 210 -12.67 27.58 13.15
C LEU A 210 -11.62 27.32 12.07
N VAL A 211 -10.36 27.65 12.35
CA VAL A 211 -9.24 27.54 11.42
C VAL A 211 -8.08 26.86 12.14
N LEU A 212 -7.41 25.90 11.47
CA LEU A 212 -6.27 25.18 12.00
C LEU A 212 -5.03 25.38 11.14
N SER A 213 -3.84 25.30 11.75
CA SER A 213 -2.62 25.14 10.96
C SER A 213 -2.49 23.70 10.44
N GLU A 214 -1.72 23.48 9.36
CA GLU A 214 -1.43 22.13 8.86
C GLU A 214 -0.84 21.23 9.95
N THR A 215 0.09 21.74 10.75
CA THR A 215 0.66 21.01 11.90
C THR A 215 -0.40 20.63 12.94
N ALA A 216 -1.34 21.54 13.25
CA ALA A 216 -2.41 21.24 14.21
C ALA A 216 -3.37 20.19 13.67
N LEU A 217 -3.69 20.24 12.36
CA LEU A 217 -4.50 19.24 11.70
C LEU A 217 -3.81 17.87 11.73
N GLU A 218 -2.53 17.80 11.39
CA GLU A 218 -1.74 16.56 11.43
C GLU A 218 -1.75 15.94 12.83
N GLN A 219 -1.41 16.73 13.83
CA GLN A 219 -1.41 16.28 15.23
C GLN A 219 -2.78 15.76 15.67
N TYR A 220 -3.85 16.44 15.29
CA TYR A 220 -5.21 16.00 15.59
C TYR A 220 -5.52 14.65 14.92
N LEU A 221 -5.25 14.51 13.62
CA LEU A 221 -5.51 13.27 12.89
C LEU A 221 -4.75 12.07 13.46
N ILE A 222 -3.51 12.28 13.94
CA ILE A 222 -2.68 11.22 14.54
C ILE A 222 -3.16 10.85 15.95
N THR A 223 -3.56 11.82 16.78
CA THR A 223 -3.81 11.58 18.21
C THR A 223 -5.27 11.40 18.58
N GLN A 224 -6.19 12.02 17.84
CA GLN A 224 -7.61 12.10 18.17
C GLN A 224 -8.55 11.69 17.02
N GLY A 225 -8.03 11.59 15.80
CA GLY A 225 -8.82 11.26 14.61
C GLY A 225 -9.62 9.97 14.76
N ARG A 226 -10.94 10.04 14.53
CA ARG A 226 -11.90 8.95 14.70
C ARG A 226 -12.23 8.28 13.37
N GLU A 227 -12.75 7.05 13.40
CA GLU A 227 -13.10 6.30 12.19
C GLU A 227 -14.19 6.99 11.35
N TRP A 228 -15.15 7.68 11.97
CA TRP A 228 -16.17 8.45 11.22
C TRP A 228 -15.56 9.68 10.53
N GLU A 229 -14.54 10.31 11.08
CA GLU A 229 -13.81 11.40 10.43
C GLU A 229 -12.98 10.86 9.27
N ARG A 230 -12.35 9.70 9.46
CA ARG A 230 -11.65 8.98 8.41
C ARG A 230 -12.56 8.70 7.22
N TYR A 231 -13.78 8.22 7.48
CA TYR A 231 -14.83 8.06 6.48
C TYR A 231 -15.18 9.39 5.78
N ALA A 232 -15.38 10.47 6.52
CA ALA A 232 -15.68 11.78 5.95
C ALA A 232 -14.53 12.31 5.06
N TRP A 233 -13.27 12.15 5.50
CA TRP A 233 -12.09 12.59 4.77
C TRP A 233 -11.82 11.79 3.47
N CYS A 234 -12.43 10.61 3.25
CA CYS A 234 -12.37 9.93 1.96
C CYS A 234 -12.76 10.86 0.80
N LYS A 235 -13.81 11.66 1.00
CA LYS A 235 -14.30 12.65 0.01
C LYS A 235 -13.62 14.03 0.13
N GLY A 236 -12.81 14.28 1.17
CA GLY A 236 -12.18 15.58 1.39
C GLY A 236 -11.32 16.04 0.20
N ARG A 237 -11.54 17.26 -0.30
CA ARG A 237 -10.89 17.83 -1.47
C ARG A 237 -10.56 19.31 -1.23
N VAL A 238 -9.31 19.70 -1.48
CA VAL A 238 -8.91 21.12 -1.44
C VAL A 238 -9.53 21.84 -2.64
N VAL A 239 -10.22 22.94 -2.38
CA VAL A 239 -10.93 23.78 -3.38
C VAL A 239 -10.05 24.94 -3.86
N THR A 240 -9.19 25.44 -2.97
CA THR A 240 -8.36 26.63 -3.24
C THR A 240 -7.12 26.28 -4.06
N PRO A 241 -6.64 27.19 -4.94
CA PRO A 241 -5.50 26.94 -5.82
C PRO A 241 -4.14 27.10 -5.15
N TYR A 242 -4.09 27.42 -3.86
CA TYR A 242 -2.85 27.72 -3.16
C TYR A 242 -2.05 26.46 -2.81
N PRO A 243 -0.69 26.53 -2.80
CA PRO A 243 0.15 25.43 -2.34
C PRO A 243 -0.18 25.02 -0.90
N ASN A 244 -0.30 23.71 -0.66
CA ASN A 244 -0.58 23.15 0.66
C ASN A 244 -0.16 21.67 0.70
N ASP A 245 0.04 21.15 1.92
CA ASP A 245 0.40 19.74 2.16
C ASP A 245 -0.76 18.89 2.70
N ILE A 246 -1.97 19.43 2.70
CA ILE A 246 -3.17 18.78 3.27
C ILE A 246 -3.38 17.37 2.72
N LYS A 247 -3.20 17.17 1.42
CA LYS A 247 -3.38 15.86 0.79
C LYS A 247 -2.37 14.82 1.32
N SER A 248 -1.12 15.22 1.54
CA SER A 248 -0.08 14.35 2.09
C SER A 248 -0.31 14.04 3.57
N LEU A 249 -0.80 15.01 4.35
CA LEU A 249 -1.14 14.84 5.77
C LEU A 249 -2.35 13.92 5.99
N VAL A 250 -3.40 14.09 5.19
CA VAL A 250 -4.67 13.36 5.34
C VAL A 250 -4.59 11.93 4.80
N ARG A 251 -3.81 11.71 3.75
CA ARG A 251 -3.74 10.41 3.07
C ARG A 251 -3.36 9.24 3.98
N PRO A 252 -2.33 9.30 4.86
CA PRO A 252 -2.00 8.21 5.79
C PRO A 252 -3.11 7.93 6.80
N PHE A 253 -3.85 8.96 7.20
CA PHE A 253 -4.98 8.83 8.11
C PHE A 253 -6.14 8.09 7.45
N VAL A 254 -6.51 8.45 6.22
CA VAL A 254 -7.65 7.87 5.50
C VAL A 254 -7.32 6.50 4.93
N PHE A 255 -6.20 6.38 4.23
CA PHE A 255 -5.80 5.19 3.46
C PHE A 255 -4.62 4.53 4.15
N ARG A 256 -4.90 3.78 5.22
CA ARG A 256 -3.88 2.99 5.91
C ARG A 256 -3.33 1.94 4.96
N LYS A 257 -2.00 1.76 4.95
CA LYS A 257 -1.31 0.87 4.00
C LYS A 257 -1.71 -0.60 4.15
N TYR A 258 -2.33 -0.97 5.26
CA TYR A 258 -2.69 -2.33 5.62
C TYR A 258 -4.20 -2.49 5.67
N LEU A 259 -4.68 -3.69 5.35
CA LEU A 259 -6.08 -4.05 5.48
C LEU A 259 -6.55 -3.76 6.91
N ASP A 260 -7.40 -2.78 7.05
CA ASP A 260 -7.88 -2.30 8.34
C ASP A 260 -9.26 -2.89 8.63
N TYR A 261 -9.27 -4.13 9.10
CA TYR A 261 -10.51 -4.80 9.52
C TYR A 261 -11.18 -4.13 10.71
N SER A 262 -10.42 -3.38 11.52
CA SER A 262 -11.02 -2.58 12.59
C SER A 262 -11.89 -1.45 12.04
N ALA A 263 -11.52 -0.90 10.89
CA ALA A 263 -12.36 0.07 10.17
C ALA A 263 -13.66 -0.57 9.67
N TYR A 264 -13.61 -1.81 9.18
CA TYR A 264 -14.79 -2.54 8.72
C TYR A 264 -15.80 -2.74 9.87
N GLU A 265 -15.33 -3.18 11.03
CA GLU A 265 -16.17 -3.34 12.22
C GLU A 265 -16.68 -2.02 12.78
N ALA A 266 -15.83 -1.01 12.86
CA ALA A 266 -16.24 0.32 13.29
C ALA A 266 -17.32 0.90 12.36
N MET A 267 -17.20 0.64 11.06
CA MET A 267 -18.17 1.04 10.06
C MET A 267 -19.49 0.26 10.17
N ARG A 268 -19.45 -1.05 10.43
CA ARG A 268 -20.67 -1.84 10.75
C ARG A 268 -21.38 -1.27 11.98
N ASN A 269 -20.64 -0.98 13.03
CA ASN A 269 -21.21 -0.43 14.25
C ASN A 269 -21.81 0.96 14.02
N LEU A 270 -21.13 1.84 13.29
CA LEU A 270 -21.65 3.14 12.90
C LEU A 270 -22.95 3.01 12.10
N HIS A 271 -22.99 2.11 11.12
CA HIS A 271 -24.19 1.88 10.32
C HIS A 271 -25.34 1.31 11.15
N ARG A 272 -25.06 0.35 12.05
CA ARG A 272 -26.05 -0.22 12.98
C ARG A 272 -26.66 0.87 13.87
N GLN A 273 -25.85 1.78 14.39
CA GLN A 273 -26.32 2.94 15.16
C GLN A 273 -27.22 3.85 14.34
N ILE A 274 -26.82 4.17 13.11
CA ILE A 274 -27.60 5.00 12.19
C ILE A 274 -28.95 4.33 11.86
N ARG A 275 -28.99 3.05 11.50
CA ARG A 275 -30.23 2.31 11.23
C ARG A 275 -31.16 2.29 12.45
N SER A 276 -30.60 2.11 13.65
CA SER A 276 -31.38 2.18 14.88
C SER A 276 -32.03 3.55 15.09
N GLU A 277 -31.30 4.64 14.83
CA GLU A 277 -31.85 6.00 14.92
C GLU A 277 -32.90 6.29 13.83
N VAL A 278 -32.69 5.85 12.60
CA VAL A 278 -33.63 6.00 11.49
C VAL A 278 -34.94 5.27 11.78
N SER A 279 -34.83 4.04 12.30
CA SER A 279 -35.99 3.25 12.71
C SER A 279 -36.78 3.91 13.85
N LYS A 280 -36.09 4.41 14.90
CA LYS A 280 -36.71 5.11 16.03
C LYS A 280 -37.43 6.41 15.61
N LYS A 281 -36.94 7.10 14.59
CA LYS A 281 -37.49 8.37 14.08
C LYS A 281 -38.57 8.17 13.00
N GLY A 282 -38.90 6.94 12.61
CA GLY A 282 -39.92 6.63 11.61
C GLY A 282 -39.59 7.16 10.20
N MET A 283 -38.29 7.19 9.82
CA MET A 283 -37.80 7.79 8.57
C MET A 283 -37.81 6.79 7.39
N ALA A 284 -38.80 5.92 7.28
CA ALA A 284 -38.90 4.92 6.19
C ALA A 284 -39.01 5.59 4.81
N ASP A 285 -39.69 6.75 4.73
CA ASP A 285 -39.89 7.52 3.49
C ASP A 285 -38.71 8.43 3.11
N ASN A 286 -37.63 8.39 3.88
CA ASN A 286 -36.39 9.14 3.55
C ASN A 286 -35.54 8.35 2.57
N ILE A 287 -35.39 8.88 1.34
CA ILE A 287 -34.66 8.21 0.25
C ILE A 287 -33.14 8.19 0.44
N LYS A 288 -32.60 9.02 1.34
CA LYS A 288 -31.19 9.05 1.66
C LYS A 288 -30.84 8.12 2.81
N LEU A 289 -31.59 8.17 3.92
CA LEU A 289 -31.28 7.51 5.19
C LEU A 289 -32.05 6.21 5.40
N GLY A 290 -33.16 6.01 4.71
CA GLY A 290 -33.95 4.79 4.75
C GLY A 290 -33.18 3.59 4.18
N ALA A 291 -33.66 2.37 4.51
CA ALA A 291 -33.04 1.15 3.99
C ALA A 291 -33.01 1.13 2.45
N GLY A 292 -31.91 0.75 1.86
CA GLY A 292 -31.68 0.81 0.40
C GLY A 292 -31.53 2.23 -0.14
N GLY A 293 -31.26 3.25 0.71
CA GLY A 293 -31.13 4.63 0.31
C GLY A 293 -29.73 5.00 -0.21
N ILE A 294 -29.62 6.26 -0.66
CA ILE A 294 -28.38 6.83 -1.25
C ILE A 294 -27.17 6.58 -0.36
N ARG A 295 -27.32 6.75 0.96
CA ARG A 295 -26.23 6.60 1.93
C ARG A 295 -25.63 5.20 1.95
N GLU A 296 -26.43 4.14 1.73
CA GLU A 296 -25.93 2.78 1.70
C GLU A 296 -25.06 2.54 0.47
N VAL A 297 -25.39 3.11 -0.68
CA VAL A 297 -24.56 3.04 -1.90
C VAL A 297 -23.23 3.78 -1.69
N GLU A 298 -23.28 5.01 -1.15
CA GLU A 298 -22.07 5.79 -0.81
C GLU A 298 -21.18 5.04 0.18
N PHE A 299 -21.80 4.41 1.16
CA PHE A 299 -21.12 3.64 2.21
C PHE A 299 -20.38 2.43 1.64
N ILE A 300 -20.99 1.67 0.72
CA ILE A 300 -20.35 0.56 0.01
C ILE A 300 -19.07 1.05 -0.67
N ALA A 301 -19.15 2.11 -1.46
CA ALA A 301 -18.00 2.65 -2.17
C ALA A 301 -16.86 3.05 -1.20
N GLN A 302 -17.18 3.81 -0.15
CA GLN A 302 -16.20 4.34 0.78
C GLN A 302 -15.57 3.26 1.69
N ILE A 303 -16.31 2.20 2.05
CA ILE A 303 -15.75 1.05 2.76
C ILE A 303 -14.61 0.42 1.97
N PHE A 304 -14.85 0.11 0.68
CA PHE A 304 -13.79 -0.48 -0.14
C PHE A 304 -12.61 0.46 -0.32
N GLN A 305 -12.85 1.77 -0.41
CA GLN A 305 -11.78 2.77 -0.43
C GLN A 305 -10.93 2.74 0.85
N MET A 306 -11.56 2.70 2.02
CA MET A 306 -10.86 2.68 3.31
C MET A 306 -10.08 1.39 3.52
N ILE A 307 -10.64 0.25 3.13
CA ILE A 307 -10.01 -1.07 3.34
C ILE A 307 -8.86 -1.30 2.36
N ARG A 308 -9.05 -0.98 1.07
CA ARG A 308 -8.10 -1.34 0.00
C ARG A 308 -7.33 -0.16 -0.57
N GLY A 309 -7.79 1.08 -0.36
CA GLY A 309 -7.18 2.28 -0.95
C GLY A 309 -5.76 2.56 -0.46
N GLY A 310 -5.33 1.99 0.66
CA GLY A 310 -3.96 2.06 1.13
C GLY A 310 -2.98 1.26 0.27
N GLN A 311 -3.40 0.09 -0.20
CA GLN A 311 -2.63 -0.76 -1.11
C GLN A 311 -2.88 -0.40 -2.57
N MET A 312 -4.13 -0.10 -2.93
CA MET A 312 -4.57 0.18 -4.29
C MET A 312 -4.87 1.68 -4.48
N ARG A 313 -3.85 2.46 -4.85
CA ARG A 313 -3.99 3.92 -5.06
C ARG A 313 -5.09 4.29 -6.07
N ALA A 314 -5.39 3.41 -7.01
CA ALA A 314 -6.47 3.59 -7.98
C ALA A 314 -7.86 3.74 -7.35
N LEU A 315 -8.04 3.32 -6.09
CA LEU A 315 -9.28 3.48 -5.32
C LEU A 315 -9.33 4.81 -4.54
N GLN A 316 -8.28 5.62 -4.52
CA GLN A 316 -8.26 6.92 -3.82
C GLN A 316 -8.98 8.00 -4.65
N LEU A 317 -10.20 7.69 -5.10
CA LEU A 317 -11.08 8.56 -5.86
C LEU A 317 -11.98 9.37 -4.91
N LYS A 318 -12.69 10.38 -5.44
CA LYS A 318 -13.59 11.23 -4.65
C LYS A 318 -15.06 10.94 -4.90
N GLY A 319 -15.42 10.59 -6.13
CA GLY A 319 -16.80 10.32 -6.53
C GLY A 319 -17.24 8.88 -6.28
N THR A 320 -18.48 8.69 -5.84
CA THR A 320 -19.10 7.38 -5.57
C THR A 320 -19.19 6.54 -6.85
N GLN A 321 -19.67 7.12 -7.95
CA GLN A 321 -19.82 6.41 -9.22
C GLN A 321 -18.48 5.97 -9.82
N GLU A 322 -17.46 6.84 -9.76
CA GLU A 322 -16.11 6.53 -10.23
C GLU A 322 -15.50 5.39 -9.41
N THR A 323 -15.69 5.42 -8.08
CA THR A 323 -15.22 4.39 -7.18
C THR A 323 -15.86 3.04 -7.48
N LEU A 324 -17.20 2.98 -7.63
CA LEU A 324 -17.91 1.75 -7.96
C LEU A 324 -17.42 1.16 -9.29
N LYS A 325 -17.26 1.97 -10.33
CA LYS A 325 -16.70 1.52 -11.62
C LYS A 325 -15.30 0.94 -11.45
N LYS A 326 -14.46 1.61 -10.66
CA LYS A 326 -13.10 1.14 -10.40
C LYS A 326 -13.05 -0.18 -9.64
N LEU A 327 -14.01 -0.45 -8.75
CA LEU A 327 -14.13 -1.74 -8.05
C LEU A 327 -14.43 -2.89 -9.02
N ALA A 328 -15.25 -2.66 -10.06
CA ALA A 328 -15.49 -3.65 -11.11
C ALA A 328 -14.26 -3.86 -11.99
N GLU A 329 -13.59 -2.77 -12.44
CA GLU A 329 -12.38 -2.83 -13.26
C GLU A 329 -11.24 -3.61 -12.56
N LEU A 330 -11.15 -3.50 -11.25
CA LEU A 330 -10.14 -4.20 -10.44
C LEU A 330 -10.57 -5.63 -10.02
N GLY A 331 -11.76 -6.08 -10.43
CA GLY A 331 -12.27 -7.40 -10.06
C GLY A 331 -12.61 -7.55 -8.57
N ILE A 332 -12.74 -6.44 -7.83
CA ILE A 332 -13.04 -6.45 -6.39
C ILE A 332 -14.52 -6.70 -6.13
N MET A 333 -15.37 -6.23 -7.04
CA MET A 333 -16.81 -6.42 -6.99
C MET A 333 -17.30 -6.91 -8.35
N PRO A 334 -18.26 -7.87 -8.41
CA PRO A 334 -18.85 -8.33 -9.66
C PRO A 334 -19.46 -7.16 -10.45
N SER A 335 -19.24 -7.11 -11.75
CA SER A 335 -19.73 -6.02 -12.61
C SER A 335 -21.25 -5.86 -12.55
N GLU A 336 -22.01 -6.95 -12.44
CA GLU A 336 -23.46 -6.93 -12.30
C GLU A 336 -23.93 -6.19 -11.04
N ASN A 337 -23.24 -6.42 -9.92
CA ASN A 337 -23.52 -5.72 -8.66
C ASN A 337 -23.23 -4.23 -8.76
N VAL A 338 -22.13 -3.88 -9.43
CA VAL A 338 -21.76 -2.47 -9.66
C VAL A 338 -22.79 -1.78 -10.56
N GLU A 339 -23.22 -2.40 -11.64
CA GLU A 339 -24.25 -1.86 -12.54
C GLU A 339 -25.57 -1.64 -11.80
N THR A 340 -25.97 -2.60 -10.95
CA THR A 340 -27.15 -2.50 -10.08
C THR A 340 -27.05 -1.30 -9.13
N LEU A 341 -25.92 -1.15 -8.44
CA LEU A 341 -25.69 -0.03 -7.52
C LEU A 341 -25.66 1.32 -8.25
N LEU A 342 -25.05 1.40 -9.43
CA LEU A 342 -25.01 2.61 -10.24
C LEU A 342 -26.38 3.02 -10.75
N ALA A 343 -27.19 2.05 -11.19
CA ALA A 343 -28.56 2.31 -11.65
C ALA A 343 -29.41 2.82 -10.49
N ALA A 344 -29.36 2.15 -9.33
CA ALA A 344 -30.09 2.58 -8.14
C ALA A 344 -29.61 3.96 -7.64
N TYR A 345 -28.30 4.21 -7.63
CA TYR A 345 -27.74 5.50 -7.20
C TYR A 345 -28.26 6.65 -8.07
N ARG A 346 -28.21 6.49 -9.41
CA ARG A 346 -28.71 7.50 -10.33
C ARG A 346 -30.20 7.76 -10.09
N PHE A 347 -31.02 6.72 -10.04
CA PHE A 347 -32.44 6.83 -9.80
C PHE A 347 -32.75 7.57 -8.49
N LEU A 348 -32.13 7.16 -7.40
CA LEU A 348 -32.35 7.76 -6.08
C LEU A 348 -31.87 9.23 -6.03
N ARG A 349 -30.79 9.56 -6.72
CA ARG A 349 -30.30 10.94 -6.82
C ARG A 349 -31.21 11.82 -7.67
N ASP A 350 -31.79 11.29 -8.76
CA ASP A 350 -32.78 11.99 -9.56
C ASP A 350 -34.05 12.27 -8.72
N VAL A 351 -34.49 11.31 -7.91
CA VAL A 351 -35.61 11.54 -6.96
C VAL A 351 -35.23 12.63 -5.94
N GLU A 352 -34.01 12.59 -5.36
CA GLU A 352 -33.54 13.62 -4.43
C GLU A 352 -33.55 15.01 -5.09
N HIS A 353 -33.11 15.13 -6.33
CA HIS A 353 -33.16 16.37 -7.08
C HIS A 353 -34.59 16.86 -7.28
N ARG A 354 -35.51 16.03 -7.71
CA ARG A 354 -36.93 16.43 -7.91
C ARG A 354 -37.56 16.93 -6.62
N LEU A 355 -37.29 16.30 -5.49
CA LEU A 355 -37.75 16.76 -4.18
C LEU A 355 -37.20 18.13 -3.82
N GLN A 356 -35.93 18.40 -4.10
CA GLN A 356 -35.29 19.68 -3.79
C GLN A 356 -35.68 20.80 -4.74
N TYR A 357 -35.92 20.50 -6.02
CA TYR A 357 -36.31 21.49 -7.03
C TYR A 357 -37.66 22.11 -6.75
N TRP A 358 -38.53 21.42 -6.00
CA TRP A 358 -39.86 21.94 -5.69
C TRP A 358 -39.80 23.35 -5.10
N ASP A 359 -39.04 23.54 -4.04
CA ASP A 359 -38.98 24.84 -3.33
C ASP A 359 -37.56 25.24 -2.86
N ASP A 360 -36.52 24.75 -3.51
CA ASP A 360 -35.10 24.97 -3.12
C ASP A 360 -34.86 24.63 -1.65
N GLN A 361 -35.40 23.50 -1.18
CA GLN A 361 -35.29 23.05 0.20
C GLN A 361 -34.45 21.76 0.31
N GLN A 362 -33.68 21.67 1.37
CA GLN A 362 -32.91 20.44 1.68
C GLN A 362 -33.84 19.35 2.24
N THR A 363 -34.57 18.69 1.38
CA THR A 363 -35.45 17.57 1.74
C THR A 363 -35.10 16.30 1.03
N GLN A 364 -35.26 15.17 1.71
CA GLN A 364 -35.06 13.82 1.18
C GLN A 364 -36.27 12.91 1.52
N THR A 365 -37.35 13.45 2.06
CA THR A 365 -38.54 12.72 2.44
C THR A 365 -39.57 12.83 1.34
N LEU A 366 -40.16 11.68 0.98
CA LEU A 366 -41.24 11.62 -0.01
C LEU A 366 -42.44 12.47 0.45
N PRO A 367 -43.13 13.16 -0.47
CA PRO A 367 -44.26 14.00 -0.11
C PRO A 367 -45.44 13.18 0.35
N SER A 368 -46.22 13.72 1.29
CA SER A 368 -47.45 13.10 1.80
C SER A 368 -48.71 13.54 1.06
N SER A 369 -48.63 14.69 0.36
CA SER A 369 -49.79 15.21 -0.42
C SER A 369 -49.93 14.44 -1.72
N PRO A 370 -51.16 13.94 -2.08
CA PRO A 370 -51.39 13.25 -3.35
C PRO A 370 -51.04 14.08 -4.59
N GLU A 371 -51.22 15.39 -4.54
CA GLU A 371 -50.89 16.29 -5.63
C GLU A 371 -49.36 16.32 -5.85
N GLN A 372 -48.57 16.50 -4.77
CA GLN A 372 -47.10 16.49 -4.84
C GLN A 372 -46.54 15.12 -5.23
N GLN A 373 -47.17 14.05 -4.76
CA GLN A 373 -46.85 12.67 -5.15
C GLN A 373 -46.99 12.47 -6.66
N GLN A 374 -48.11 12.91 -7.21
CA GLN A 374 -48.37 12.79 -8.65
C GLN A 374 -47.37 13.66 -9.48
N LEU A 375 -47.08 14.90 -9.05
CA LEU A 375 -46.09 15.77 -9.70
C LEU A 375 -44.69 15.17 -9.65
N LEU A 376 -44.30 14.52 -8.52
CA LEU A 376 -43.03 13.82 -8.41
C LEU A 376 -42.96 12.68 -9.42
N ALA A 377 -43.99 11.83 -9.48
CA ALA A 377 -44.06 10.70 -10.42
C ALA A 377 -43.98 11.19 -11.89
N GLU A 378 -44.74 12.21 -12.25
CA GLU A 378 -44.69 12.82 -13.60
C GLU A 378 -43.29 13.37 -13.94
N SER A 379 -42.63 14.06 -12.98
CA SER A 379 -41.27 14.60 -13.20
C SER A 379 -40.21 13.48 -13.36
N MET A 380 -40.47 12.31 -12.77
CA MET A 380 -39.66 11.10 -12.93
C MET A 380 -40.04 10.30 -14.18
N GLY A 381 -41.14 10.67 -14.89
CA GLY A 381 -41.60 10.07 -16.14
C GLY A 381 -42.52 8.85 -15.94
N PHE A 382 -43.17 8.76 -14.80
CA PHE A 382 -44.18 7.74 -14.50
C PHE A 382 -45.61 8.29 -14.64
N ASP A 383 -46.50 7.46 -15.11
CA ASP A 383 -47.94 7.85 -15.29
C ASP A 383 -48.65 7.96 -13.94
N SER A 384 -48.19 7.27 -12.91
CA SER A 384 -48.78 7.26 -11.56
C SER A 384 -47.75 7.16 -10.45
N TYR A 385 -48.10 7.68 -9.27
CA TYR A 385 -47.27 7.54 -8.08
C TYR A 385 -47.09 6.07 -7.65
N ALA A 386 -48.08 5.21 -7.89
CA ALA A 386 -47.98 3.78 -7.60
C ALA A 386 -46.86 3.13 -8.45
N ALA A 387 -46.83 3.37 -9.76
CA ALA A 387 -45.78 2.85 -10.64
C ALA A 387 -44.37 3.39 -10.27
N PHE A 388 -44.26 4.68 -9.92
CA PHE A 388 -43.05 5.27 -9.40
C PHE A 388 -42.61 4.60 -8.09
N SER A 389 -43.52 4.40 -7.14
CA SER A 389 -43.23 3.79 -5.83
C SER A 389 -42.77 2.34 -5.96
N ASP A 390 -43.36 1.56 -6.86
CA ASP A 390 -42.96 0.18 -7.13
C ASP A 390 -41.51 0.14 -7.67
N ASP A 391 -41.16 0.98 -8.61
CA ASP A 391 -39.82 1.02 -9.18
C ASP A 391 -38.78 1.54 -8.15
N LEU A 392 -39.13 2.55 -7.36
CA LEU A 392 -38.32 3.02 -6.24
C LEU A 392 -38.02 1.87 -5.25
N ASN A 393 -39.03 1.06 -4.92
CA ASN A 393 -38.84 -0.07 -4.02
C ASN A 393 -37.99 -1.17 -4.63
N VAL A 394 -38.05 -1.42 -5.93
CA VAL A 394 -37.13 -2.36 -6.62
C VAL A 394 -35.68 -1.90 -6.45
N HIS A 395 -35.39 -0.64 -6.69
CA HIS A 395 -34.05 -0.09 -6.51
C HIS A 395 -33.57 -0.17 -5.06
N ARG A 396 -34.41 0.24 -4.11
CA ARG A 396 -34.08 0.21 -2.67
C ARG A 396 -33.84 -1.21 -2.17
N ASN A 397 -34.68 -2.19 -2.57
CA ASN A 397 -34.52 -3.58 -2.16
C ASN A 397 -33.21 -4.17 -2.68
N LYS A 398 -32.83 -3.91 -3.93
CA LYS A 398 -31.56 -4.36 -4.51
C LYS A 398 -30.36 -3.78 -3.75
N VAL A 399 -30.37 -2.47 -3.47
CA VAL A 399 -29.31 -1.83 -2.69
C VAL A 399 -29.23 -2.44 -1.29
N ASN A 400 -30.36 -2.58 -0.60
CA ASN A 400 -30.40 -3.13 0.75
C ASN A 400 -29.92 -4.60 0.79
N GLN A 401 -30.26 -5.40 -0.23
CA GLN A 401 -29.78 -6.77 -0.35
C GLN A 401 -28.26 -6.80 -0.50
N LEU A 402 -27.70 -6.09 -1.50
CA LEU A 402 -26.25 -6.02 -1.73
C LEU A 402 -25.50 -5.44 -0.51
N PHE A 403 -26.09 -4.43 0.11
CA PHE A 403 -25.53 -3.82 1.31
C PHE A 403 -25.44 -4.82 2.47
N ASN A 404 -26.51 -5.62 2.68
CA ASN A 404 -26.52 -6.64 3.70
C ASN A 404 -25.56 -7.79 3.36
N GLU A 405 -25.45 -8.21 2.09
CA GLU A 405 -24.47 -9.22 1.65
C GLU A 405 -23.02 -8.78 1.90
N ILE A 406 -22.71 -7.51 1.64
CA ILE A 406 -21.36 -6.95 1.84
C ILE A 406 -21.06 -6.74 3.33
N LEU A 407 -22.05 -6.32 4.11
CA LEU A 407 -21.89 -5.98 5.53
C LEU A 407 -22.45 -7.04 6.48
N SER A 408 -23.21 -8.02 5.97
CA SER A 408 -23.57 -9.14 6.83
C SER A 408 -22.27 -9.68 7.45
N GLU A 409 -22.34 -9.92 8.73
CA GLU A 409 -21.54 -11.01 9.27
C GLU A 409 -21.83 -12.16 8.31
N PRO A 410 -20.83 -12.89 7.78
CA PRO A 410 -21.13 -14.23 7.33
C PRO A 410 -22.07 -14.71 8.41
N GLU A 411 -23.33 -15.02 8.05
CA GLU A 411 -24.23 -15.65 9.02
C GLU A 411 -23.31 -16.51 9.82
N GLU A 412 -23.30 -16.38 11.15
CA GLU A 412 -22.71 -17.41 11.96
C GLU A 412 -23.16 -18.68 11.25
N GLN A 413 -22.46 -19.12 10.19
CA GLN A 413 -22.17 -20.50 10.09
C GLN A 413 -21.44 -20.67 11.40
N THR A 414 -22.23 -20.89 12.43
CA THR A 414 -21.98 -21.87 13.41
C THR A 414 -21.73 -23.14 12.57
N GLN A 415 -20.59 -23.17 11.83
CA GLN A 415 -19.85 -24.40 11.73
C GLN A 415 -19.82 -24.78 13.17
N ASP A 416 -20.46 -25.87 13.44
CA ASP A 416 -20.76 -26.33 14.79
C ASP A 416 -19.44 -26.38 15.57
N ASN A 417 -18.92 -25.19 15.97
CA ASN A 417 -17.73 -24.99 16.79
C ASN A 417 -17.94 -25.63 18.16
N SER A 418 -19.13 -26.12 18.38
CA SER A 418 -19.48 -26.90 19.56
C SER A 418 -18.58 -28.13 19.71
N GLU A 419 -18.13 -28.73 18.59
CA GLU A 419 -17.27 -29.91 18.60
C GLU A 419 -15.88 -29.66 19.17
N TRP A 420 -15.29 -28.46 19.00
CA TRP A 420 -13.93 -28.13 19.48
C TRP A 420 -13.89 -27.17 20.67
N GLN A 421 -15.06 -26.70 21.17
CA GLN A 421 -15.14 -25.80 22.32
C GLN A 421 -14.59 -26.42 23.62
N TRP A 422 -14.59 -27.75 23.73
CA TRP A 422 -13.98 -28.47 24.84
C TRP A 422 -12.51 -28.10 25.06
N ALA A 423 -11.78 -27.75 24.03
CA ALA A 423 -10.37 -27.39 24.11
C ALA A 423 -10.12 -26.05 24.84
N TRP A 424 -11.10 -25.14 24.85
CA TRP A 424 -10.97 -23.80 25.42
C TRP A 424 -12.10 -23.51 26.41
N GLN A 425 -12.26 -24.34 27.44
CA GLN A 425 -13.23 -24.16 28.52
C GLN A 425 -12.59 -23.45 29.72
N ASP A 426 -13.41 -22.76 30.52
CA ASP A 426 -12.94 -22.03 31.69
C ASP A 426 -12.52 -23.00 32.84
N LYS A 427 -13.21 -24.13 32.95
CA LYS A 427 -12.91 -25.23 33.88
C LYS A 427 -13.01 -26.56 33.13
N PRO A 428 -11.96 -26.95 32.39
CA PRO A 428 -12.00 -28.19 31.63
C PRO A 428 -12.02 -29.41 32.56
N ASP A 429 -12.72 -30.46 32.12
CA ASP A 429 -12.46 -31.80 32.63
C ASP A 429 -11.12 -32.28 32.05
N GLU A 430 -10.11 -32.36 32.89
CA GLU A 430 -8.73 -32.63 32.47
C GLU A 430 -8.56 -34.00 31.83
N GLU A 431 -9.26 -35.02 32.34
CA GLU A 431 -9.20 -36.37 31.78
C GLU A 431 -9.87 -36.43 30.41
N GLU A 432 -11.02 -35.79 30.26
CA GLU A 432 -11.73 -35.66 28.96
C GLU A 432 -10.91 -34.88 27.97
N ARG A 433 -10.37 -33.71 28.37
CA ARG A 433 -9.53 -32.85 27.50
C ARG A 433 -8.30 -33.60 26.99
N GLN A 434 -7.57 -34.28 27.85
CA GLN A 434 -6.39 -35.04 27.46
C GLN A 434 -6.77 -36.27 26.60
N GLY A 435 -7.91 -36.93 26.87
CA GLY A 435 -8.40 -38.02 26.05
C GLY A 435 -8.66 -37.55 24.60
N ARG A 436 -9.42 -36.47 24.41
CA ARG A 436 -9.74 -35.91 23.10
C ARG A 436 -8.51 -35.40 22.37
N LEU A 437 -7.57 -34.73 23.05
CA LEU A 437 -6.31 -34.31 22.44
C LEU A 437 -5.52 -35.51 21.87
N LYS A 438 -5.46 -36.63 22.61
CA LYS A 438 -4.78 -37.86 22.13
C LYS A 438 -5.48 -38.48 20.92
N GLU A 439 -6.82 -38.50 20.92
CA GLU A 439 -7.61 -39.00 19.79
C GLU A 439 -7.31 -38.25 18.49
N HIS A 440 -7.02 -36.96 18.58
CA HIS A 440 -6.68 -36.11 17.44
C HIS A 440 -5.17 -36.02 17.16
N GLY A 441 -4.34 -36.87 17.76
CA GLY A 441 -2.93 -37.00 17.47
C GLY A 441 -2.01 -35.96 18.14
N PHE A 442 -2.52 -35.21 19.12
CA PHE A 442 -1.71 -34.27 19.89
C PHE A 442 -0.93 -34.98 21.03
N ASP A 443 0.22 -34.42 21.38
CA ASP A 443 0.82 -34.61 22.68
C ASP A 443 -0.03 -33.89 23.73
N ALA A 444 -0.91 -34.65 24.38
CA ALA A 444 -1.97 -34.08 25.20
C ALA A 444 -1.43 -33.35 26.44
N GLU A 445 -0.31 -33.82 27.02
CA GLU A 445 0.30 -33.16 28.18
C GLU A 445 0.87 -31.79 27.79
N THR A 446 1.61 -31.74 26.70
CA THR A 446 2.22 -30.50 26.16
C THR A 446 1.15 -29.48 25.79
N ILE A 447 0.10 -29.89 25.06
CA ILE A 447 -0.94 -28.96 24.59
C ILE A 447 -1.84 -28.51 25.75
N ALA A 448 -2.23 -29.36 26.66
CA ALA A 448 -3.01 -28.98 27.84
C ALA A 448 -2.27 -27.93 28.67
N ALA A 449 -0.98 -28.17 28.97
CA ALA A 449 -0.15 -27.21 29.68
C ALA A 449 -0.04 -25.86 28.96
N ARG A 450 0.07 -25.87 27.62
CA ARG A 450 0.18 -24.67 26.80
C ARG A 450 -1.12 -23.86 26.79
N LEU A 451 -2.28 -24.51 26.68
CA LEU A 451 -3.60 -23.90 26.78
C LEU A 451 -3.78 -23.19 28.13
N ASP A 452 -3.40 -23.86 29.23
CA ASP A 452 -3.48 -23.28 30.57
C ASP A 452 -2.49 -22.11 30.74
N GLN A 453 -1.28 -22.22 30.20
CA GLN A 453 -0.30 -21.12 30.19
C GLN A 453 -0.84 -19.89 29.48
N ILE A 454 -1.47 -20.04 28.30
CA ILE A 454 -2.07 -18.93 27.56
C ILE A 454 -3.21 -18.30 28.35
N ARG A 455 -4.15 -19.10 28.87
CA ARG A 455 -5.32 -18.63 29.60
C ARG A 455 -4.94 -17.85 30.86
N HIS A 456 -3.92 -18.32 31.58
CA HIS A 456 -3.44 -17.68 32.80
C HIS A 456 -2.33 -16.62 32.54
N GLY A 457 -1.90 -16.50 31.31
CA GLY A 457 -0.83 -15.60 30.89
C GLY A 457 -1.22 -14.12 30.96
N HIS A 458 -0.20 -13.26 31.15
CA HIS A 458 -0.38 -11.81 31.22
C HIS A 458 -0.99 -11.24 29.94
N LYS A 459 -0.61 -11.77 28.76
CA LYS A 459 -1.10 -11.31 27.46
C LYS A 459 -2.62 -11.46 27.36
N TYR A 460 -3.14 -12.62 27.69
CA TYR A 460 -4.58 -12.92 27.63
C TYR A 460 -5.38 -12.10 28.67
N ARG A 461 -4.93 -12.05 29.92
CA ARG A 461 -5.62 -11.33 31.01
C ARG A 461 -5.74 -9.83 30.81
N HIS A 462 -4.87 -9.24 29.99
CA HIS A 462 -4.87 -7.80 29.68
C HIS A 462 -5.47 -7.49 28.30
N LEU A 463 -6.16 -8.44 27.69
CA LEU A 463 -6.92 -8.18 26.47
C LEU A 463 -8.08 -7.21 26.78
N SER A 464 -8.39 -6.35 25.82
CA SER A 464 -9.57 -5.51 25.92
C SER A 464 -10.86 -6.34 25.90
N ALA A 465 -11.95 -5.79 26.44
CA ALA A 465 -13.26 -6.42 26.46
C ALA A 465 -13.76 -6.82 25.05
N HIS A 466 -13.26 -6.19 24.00
CA HIS A 466 -13.59 -6.50 22.61
C HIS A 466 -12.65 -7.54 21.98
N ALA A 467 -11.41 -7.65 22.44
CA ALA A 467 -10.43 -8.59 21.89
C ALA A 467 -10.56 -10.00 22.50
N GLN A 468 -10.95 -10.08 23.78
CA GLN A 468 -11.03 -11.34 24.52
C GLN A 468 -12.06 -12.33 23.91
N PRO A 469 -13.31 -11.97 23.59
CA PRO A 469 -14.25 -12.90 22.95
C PRO A 469 -13.75 -13.42 21.59
N ARG A 470 -13.04 -12.61 20.83
CA ARG A 470 -12.45 -13.01 19.53
C ARG A 470 -11.32 -13.98 19.72
N PHE A 471 -10.47 -13.73 20.70
CA PHE A 471 -9.40 -14.65 21.05
C PHE A 471 -9.97 -16.02 21.48
N ASP A 472 -11.03 -16.02 22.30
CA ASP A 472 -11.73 -17.22 22.77
C ASP A 472 -12.34 -18.00 21.60
N ALA A 473 -12.88 -17.31 20.60
CA ALA A 473 -13.44 -17.93 19.39
C ALA A 473 -12.37 -18.56 18.48
N ILE A 474 -11.15 -17.98 18.41
CA ILE A 474 -10.08 -18.47 17.54
C ILE A 474 -9.40 -19.73 18.07
N VAL A 475 -9.25 -19.88 19.39
CA VAL A 475 -8.49 -21.00 19.96
C VAL A 475 -9.06 -22.35 19.54
N PRO A 476 -10.38 -22.64 19.61
CA PRO A 476 -10.95 -23.87 19.09
C PRO A 476 -10.69 -24.10 17.60
N LEU A 477 -10.75 -23.03 16.79
CA LEU A 477 -10.48 -23.11 15.34
C LEU A 477 -9.01 -23.44 15.06
N PHE A 478 -8.08 -22.94 15.87
CA PHE A 478 -6.66 -23.29 15.76
C PHE A 478 -6.40 -24.75 16.14
N VAL A 479 -7.06 -25.27 17.18
CA VAL A 479 -6.96 -26.69 17.56
C VAL A 479 -7.47 -27.56 16.43
N GLN A 480 -8.64 -27.24 15.85
CA GLN A 480 -9.20 -27.93 14.70
C GLN A 480 -8.24 -27.92 13.50
N ALA A 481 -7.80 -26.72 13.07
CA ALA A 481 -6.94 -26.59 11.90
C ALA A 481 -5.59 -27.29 12.06
N ALA A 482 -5.07 -27.38 13.29
CA ALA A 482 -3.84 -28.11 13.58
C ALA A 482 -4.05 -29.64 13.60
N ALA A 483 -5.21 -30.14 14.07
CA ALA A 483 -5.54 -31.55 14.05
C ALA A 483 -5.54 -32.15 12.65
N ASP A 484 -5.87 -31.36 11.65
CA ASP A 484 -5.88 -31.75 10.23
C ASP A 484 -4.47 -31.82 9.60
N GLN A 485 -3.42 -31.47 10.36
CA GLN A 485 -2.04 -31.44 9.83
C GLN A 485 -1.24 -32.68 10.20
N PRO A 486 -0.20 -33.04 9.42
CA PRO A 486 0.64 -34.22 9.69
C PRO A 486 1.39 -34.19 11.04
N ASN A 487 1.63 -33.01 11.58
CA ASN A 487 2.33 -32.77 12.85
C ASN A 487 1.51 -31.83 13.76
N PRO A 488 0.36 -32.29 14.29
CA PRO A 488 -0.63 -31.44 14.95
C PRO A 488 -0.05 -30.68 16.15
N THR A 489 0.76 -31.31 16.99
CA THR A 489 1.36 -30.69 18.19
C THR A 489 2.25 -29.51 17.82
N ASP A 490 3.22 -29.70 16.92
CA ASP A 490 4.13 -28.63 16.49
C ASP A 490 3.38 -27.49 15.80
N THR A 491 2.41 -27.84 14.96
CA THR A 491 1.57 -26.88 14.26
C THR A 491 0.80 -26.00 15.24
N LEU A 492 0.15 -26.61 16.23
CA LEU A 492 -0.62 -25.88 17.22
C LEU A 492 0.25 -25.00 18.11
N MET A 493 1.44 -25.47 18.50
CA MET A 493 2.38 -24.65 19.27
C MET A 493 2.78 -23.38 18.50
N ARG A 494 3.09 -23.49 17.20
CA ARG A 494 3.42 -22.36 16.33
C ARG A 494 2.23 -21.41 16.12
N LEU A 495 1.02 -21.96 15.97
CA LEU A 495 -0.20 -21.16 15.89
C LEU A 495 -0.45 -20.37 17.20
N PHE A 496 -0.20 -20.96 18.35
CA PHE A 496 -0.32 -20.27 19.64
C PHE A 496 0.72 -19.18 19.83
N ASP A 497 1.97 -19.41 19.43
CA ASP A 497 3.02 -18.38 19.46
C ASP A 497 2.64 -17.19 18.55
N PHE A 498 2.11 -17.50 17.38
CA PHE A 498 1.58 -16.48 16.47
C PHE A 498 0.39 -15.73 17.09
N LEU A 499 -0.60 -16.43 17.64
CA LEU A 499 -1.79 -15.86 18.28
C LEU A 499 -1.41 -14.89 19.41
N GLU A 500 -0.46 -15.29 20.26
CA GLU A 500 0.02 -14.40 21.33
C GLU A 500 0.68 -13.12 20.80
N ASN A 501 1.35 -13.17 19.65
CA ASN A 501 2.00 -12.01 19.04
C ASN A 501 0.99 -11.06 18.38
N ILE A 502 -0.14 -11.56 17.89
CA ILE A 502 -1.21 -10.75 17.32
C ILE A 502 -2.30 -10.37 18.33
N SER A 503 -2.27 -10.91 19.55
CA SER A 503 -3.35 -10.80 20.55
C SER A 503 -3.81 -9.38 20.85
N ARG A 504 -2.90 -8.40 20.82
CA ARG A 504 -3.20 -6.97 21.01
C ARG A 504 -3.75 -6.27 19.75
N ARG A 505 -3.80 -6.96 18.63
CA ARG A 505 -4.24 -6.43 17.33
C ARG A 505 -5.59 -7.03 16.97
N SER A 506 -6.65 -6.48 17.55
CA SER A 506 -8.03 -6.99 17.39
C SER A 506 -8.47 -7.19 15.94
N ALA A 507 -7.89 -6.42 15.00
CA ALA A 507 -8.16 -6.55 13.58
C ALA A 507 -7.74 -7.90 13.00
N TYR A 508 -6.58 -8.44 13.39
CA TYR A 508 -6.13 -9.74 12.92
C TYR A 508 -6.93 -10.88 13.54
N LEU A 509 -7.36 -10.72 14.81
CA LEU A 509 -8.25 -11.68 15.46
C LEU A 509 -9.62 -11.76 14.77
N ALA A 510 -10.21 -10.61 14.45
CA ALA A 510 -11.45 -10.53 13.70
C ALA A 510 -11.31 -11.19 12.32
N PHE A 511 -10.24 -10.86 11.61
CA PHE A 511 -9.94 -11.40 10.28
C PHE A 511 -9.87 -12.94 10.27
N LEU A 512 -9.12 -13.54 11.19
CA LEU A 512 -8.95 -15.00 11.24
C LEU A 512 -10.28 -15.71 11.59
N ASN A 513 -11.13 -15.09 12.41
CA ASN A 513 -12.47 -15.60 12.72
C ASN A 513 -13.41 -15.57 11.51
N GLU A 514 -13.30 -14.53 10.69
CA GLU A 514 -14.19 -14.31 9.53
C GLU A 514 -13.75 -15.10 8.28
N HIS A 515 -12.49 -15.59 8.25
CA HIS A 515 -11.91 -16.28 7.09
C HIS A 515 -11.31 -17.65 7.43
N PRO A 516 -12.14 -18.68 7.68
CA PRO A 516 -11.66 -20.03 8.02
C PRO A 516 -10.73 -20.64 6.98
N GLN A 517 -10.90 -20.30 5.71
CA GLN A 517 -10.02 -20.77 4.62
C GLN A 517 -8.59 -20.25 4.78
N THR A 518 -8.42 -18.98 5.18
CA THR A 518 -7.10 -18.40 5.46
C THR A 518 -6.46 -19.06 6.68
N LEU A 519 -7.27 -19.46 7.66
CA LEU A 519 -6.80 -20.15 8.84
C LEU A 519 -6.29 -21.56 8.50
N ALA A 520 -6.98 -22.29 7.62
CA ALA A 520 -6.50 -23.58 7.12
C ALA A 520 -5.18 -23.48 6.36
N GLN A 521 -5.06 -22.47 5.48
CA GLN A 521 -3.80 -22.16 4.78
C GLN A 521 -2.68 -21.81 5.75
N LEU A 522 -2.98 -21.00 6.77
CA LEU A 522 -2.04 -20.65 7.83
C LEU A 522 -1.52 -21.89 8.57
N ALA A 523 -2.43 -22.78 8.98
CA ALA A 523 -2.07 -24.04 9.65
C ALA A 523 -1.20 -24.93 8.75
N GLN A 524 -1.53 -25.04 7.48
CA GLN A 524 -0.74 -25.79 6.50
C GLN A 524 0.69 -25.23 6.36
N ILE A 525 0.84 -23.92 6.21
CA ILE A 525 2.16 -23.26 6.13
C ILE A 525 2.95 -23.47 7.41
N MET A 526 2.32 -23.31 8.58
CA MET A 526 2.97 -23.49 9.87
C MET A 526 3.33 -24.96 10.16
N SER A 527 2.58 -25.92 9.62
CA SER A 527 2.93 -27.33 9.63
C SER A 527 4.22 -27.63 8.86
N GLN A 528 4.36 -27.04 7.67
CA GLN A 528 5.44 -27.33 6.73
C GLN A 528 6.77 -26.65 7.11
N SER A 529 6.72 -25.45 7.74
CA SER A 529 7.92 -24.65 7.99
C SER A 529 7.90 -23.91 9.33
N SER A 530 8.83 -24.27 10.21
CA SER A 530 9.08 -23.54 11.46
C SER A 530 9.65 -22.14 11.18
N TRP A 531 10.50 -21.99 10.15
CA TRP A 531 11.07 -20.71 9.77
C TRP A 531 9.99 -19.75 9.28
N VAL A 532 9.07 -20.18 8.39
CA VAL A 532 7.98 -19.31 7.90
C VAL A 532 7.03 -18.97 9.05
N ALA A 533 6.77 -19.90 9.98
CA ALA A 533 5.95 -19.64 11.16
C ALA A 533 6.58 -18.54 12.05
N ALA A 534 7.89 -18.64 12.34
CA ALA A 534 8.63 -17.64 13.09
C ALA A 534 8.69 -16.30 12.34
N TYR A 535 8.86 -16.33 11.01
CA TYR A 535 8.88 -15.15 10.17
C TYR A 535 7.54 -14.39 10.19
N LEU A 536 6.44 -15.11 10.05
CA LEU A 536 5.10 -14.54 10.12
C LEU A 536 4.79 -14.02 11.53
N SER A 537 5.22 -14.72 12.57
CA SER A 537 5.08 -14.28 13.97
C SER A 537 5.86 -13.00 14.24
N LYS A 538 7.03 -12.84 13.62
CA LYS A 538 7.84 -11.61 13.70
C LYS A 538 7.23 -10.46 12.90
N TYR A 539 6.64 -10.76 11.74
CA TYR A 539 6.05 -9.81 10.81
C TYR A 539 4.57 -10.13 10.52
N PRO A 540 3.65 -9.96 11.48
CA PRO A 540 2.24 -10.36 11.34
C PRO A 540 1.50 -9.66 10.20
N ILE A 541 2.05 -8.54 9.73
CA ILE A 541 1.54 -7.80 8.59
C ILE A 541 1.49 -8.62 7.30
N LEU A 542 2.32 -9.66 7.20
CA LEU A 542 2.36 -10.58 6.07
C LEU A 542 1.11 -11.49 5.97
N LEU A 543 0.24 -11.50 6.99
CA LEU A 543 -1.10 -12.08 6.87
C LEU A 543 -1.89 -11.49 5.70
N ASP A 544 -1.66 -10.21 5.39
CA ASP A 544 -2.33 -9.55 4.30
C ASP A 544 -1.98 -10.18 2.93
N GLU A 545 -0.78 -10.77 2.82
CA GLU A 545 -0.35 -11.47 1.60
C GLU A 545 -1.11 -12.80 1.41
N LEU A 546 -1.54 -13.47 2.48
CA LEU A 546 -2.32 -14.73 2.40
C LEU A 546 -3.70 -14.54 1.76
N ILE A 547 -4.22 -13.32 1.76
CA ILE A 547 -5.52 -13.00 1.18
C ILE A 547 -5.40 -12.66 -0.30
N SER A 548 -4.19 -12.37 -0.75
CA SER A 548 -3.95 -11.97 -2.13
C SER A 548 -4.26 -13.12 -3.07
N ALA A 549 -5.16 -12.90 -4.05
CA ALA A 549 -5.40 -13.85 -5.13
C ALA A 549 -4.13 -14.18 -5.94
N GLN A 550 -3.11 -13.33 -5.84
CA GLN A 550 -1.83 -13.46 -6.53
C GLN A 550 -0.78 -14.23 -5.73
N LEU A 551 -1.10 -14.71 -4.52
CA LEU A 551 -0.11 -15.38 -3.64
C LEU A 551 0.55 -16.56 -4.34
N LEU A 552 -0.20 -17.38 -5.06
CA LEU A 552 0.29 -18.55 -5.78
C LEU A 552 0.63 -18.28 -7.26
N ASP A 553 0.50 -17.03 -7.73
CA ASP A 553 0.93 -16.66 -9.08
C ASP A 553 2.45 -16.55 -9.15
N THR A 554 3.08 -17.40 -9.96
CA THR A 554 4.55 -17.44 -10.14
C THR A 554 5.07 -16.40 -11.15
N ALA A 555 4.20 -15.64 -11.80
CA ALA A 555 4.59 -14.58 -12.72
C ALA A 555 5.03 -13.33 -11.92
N PHE A 556 6.36 -13.13 -11.81
CA PHE A 556 6.96 -11.93 -11.24
C PHE A 556 7.35 -10.95 -12.34
N ASP A 557 6.65 -9.84 -12.44
CA ASP A 557 7.08 -8.69 -13.25
C ASP A 557 7.96 -7.76 -12.39
N TRP A 558 9.26 -8.04 -12.35
CA TRP A 558 10.22 -7.25 -11.56
C TRP A 558 10.32 -5.81 -12.02
N GLN A 559 10.03 -5.52 -13.30
CA GLN A 559 10.05 -4.15 -13.81
C GLN A 559 8.87 -3.34 -13.25
N ALA A 560 7.68 -3.91 -13.27
CA ALA A 560 6.50 -3.29 -12.67
C ALA A 560 6.64 -3.13 -11.15
N LEU A 561 7.19 -4.16 -10.46
CA LEU A 561 7.44 -4.11 -9.02
C LEU A 561 8.48 -3.05 -8.63
N ALA A 562 9.56 -2.92 -9.40
CA ALA A 562 10.57 -1.88 -9.20
C ALA A 562 10.01 -0.47 -9.43
N ALA A 563 9.16 -0.29 -10.45
CA ALA A 563 8.49 0.98 -10.71
C ALA A 563 7.56 1.37 -9.54
N ALA A 564 6.74 0.44 -9.05
CA ALA A 564 5.86 0.66 -7.91
C ALA A 564 6.66 1.00 -6.63
N LEU A 565 7.76 0.29 -6.38
CA LEU A 565 8.66 0.58 -5.26
C LEU A 565 9.28 1.98 -5.37
N SER A 566 9.72 2.38 -6.57
CA SER A 566 10.26 3.72 -6.82
C SER A 566 9.24 4.82 -6.51
N ASP A 567 7.98 4.62 -6.89
CA ASP A 567 6.91 5.58 -6.61
C ASP A 567 6.57 5.65 -5.12
N ASP A 568 6.61 4.52 -4.41
CA ASP A 568 6.45 4.47 -2.95
C ASP A 568 7.58 5.21 -2.23
N LEU A 569 8.83 5.06 -2.69
CA LEU A 569 9.99 5.75 -2.13
C LEU A 569 9.93 7.27 -2.36
N LYS A 570 9.50 7.72 -3.55
CA LYS A 570 9.25 9.15 -3.84
C LYS A 570 8.17 9.73 -2.92
N ALA A 571 7.12 8.95 -2.65
CA ALA A 571 6.02 9.36 -1.78
C ALA A 571 6.42 9.55 -0.32
N CYS A 572 7.60 9.04 0.10
CA CYS A 572 8.16 9.29 1.43
C CYS A 572 8.74 10.70 1.60
N GLY A 573 8.78 11.54 0.54
CA GLY A 573 9.17 12.95 0.62
C GLY A 573 10.60 13.22 1.15
N GLY A 574 11.51 12.23 1.07
CA GLY A 574 12.88 12.32 1.59
C GLY A 574 13.05 11.92 3.05
N ASP A 575 12.00 11.44 3.72
CA ASP A 575 12.11 10.84 5.05
C ASP A 575 12.88 9.52 4.98
N THR A 576 14.11 9.53 5.51
CA THR A 576 15.03 8.38 5.48
C THR A 576 14.45 7.16 6.19
N GLU A 577 13.84 7.30 7.36
CA GLU A 577 13.26 6.18 8.11
C GLU A 577 12.07 5.58 7.35
N ALA A 578 11.19 6.42 6.82
CA ALA A 578 10.05 5.97 6.01
C ALA A 578 10.50 5.25 4.74
N GLN A 579 11.56 5.72 4.07
CA GLN A 579 12.14 5.05 2.89
C GLN A 579 12.76 3.70 3.26
N MET A 580 13.54 3.63 4.33
CA MET A 580 14.11 2.39 4.84
C MET A 580 13.04 1.37 5.21
N ASP A 581 11.97 1.79 5.86
CA ASP A 581 10.82 0.96 6.21
C ASP A 581 10.08 0.45 4.94
N THR A 582 9.95 1.30 3.93
CA THR A 582 9.31 0.92 2.66
C THR A 582 10.08 -0.20 1.95
N LEU A 583 11.42 -0.11 1.88
CA LEU A 583 12.26 -1.17 1.33
C LEU A 583 12.10 -2.49 2.09
N ARG A 584 12.08 -2.44 3.44
CA ARG A 584 11.94 -3.65 4.30
C ARG A 584 10.60 -4.33 4.11
N ARG A 585 9.53 -3.56 4.10
CA ARG A 585 8.18 -4.10 3.89
C ARG A 585 8.05 -4.73 2.51
N PHE A 586 8.58 -4.09 1.48
CA PHE A 586 8.60 -4.66 0.14
C PHE A 586 9.37 -5.98 0.11
N GLN A 587 10.57 -6.01 0.67
CA GLN A 587 11.40 -7.22 0.73
C GLN A 587 10.70 -8.35 1.50
N HIS A 588 10.14 -8.06 2.68
CA HIS A 588 9.46 -9.07 3.49
C HIS A 588 8.23 -9.66 2.79
N ALA A 589 7.44 -8.84 2.09
CA ALA A 589 6.29 -9.30 1.32
C ALA A 589 6.72 -10.27 0.20
N GLN A 590 7.76 -9.91 -0.58
CA GLN A 590 8.22 -10.78 -1.67
C GLN A 590 8.90 -12.05 -1.16
N VAL A 591 9.71 -11.99 -0.10
CA VAL A 591 10.31 -13.19 0.53
C VAL A 591 9.22 -14.14 1.04
N PHE A 592 8.19 -13.62 1.69
CA PHE A 592 7.09 -14.43 2.20
C PHE A 592 6.31 -15.09 1.06
N ARG A 593 5.99 -14.34 0.00
CA ARG A 593 5.33 -14.87 -1.20
C ARG A 593 6.12 -16.00 -1.83
N LEU A 594 7.44 -15.80 -2.04
CA LEU A 594 8.33 -16.83 -2.58
C LEU A 594 8.41 -18.07 -1.68
N ALA A 595 8.46 -17.88 -0.34
CA ALA A 595 8.51 -18.98 0.61
C ALA A 595 7.23 -19.84 0.60
N VAL A 596 6.05 -19.21 0.52
CA VAL A 596 4.77 -19.92 0.43
C VAL A 596 4.67 -20.69 -0.90
N GLN A 597 5.12 -20.10 -2.00
CA GLN A 597 5.14 -20.78 -3.31
C GLN A 597 6.15 -21.94 -3.37
N ASP A 598 7.29 -21.79 -2.70
CA ASP A 598 8.29 -22.87 -2.57
C ASP A 598 7.73 -24.05 -1.75
N LEU A 599 7.07 -23.78 -0.61
CA LEU A 599 6.37 -24.78 0.18
C LEU A 599 5.25 -25.48 -0.60
N ALA A 600 4.60 -24.77 -1.53
CA ALA A 600 3.63 -25.35 -2.46
C ALA A 600 4.27 -26.14 -3.63
N GLY A 601 5.60 -26.22 -3.71
CA GLY A 601 6.33 -26.96 -4.74
C GLY A 601 6.31 -26.32 -6.13
N LEU A 602 6.03 -25.01 -6.21
CA LEU A 602 5.92 -24.28 -7.49
C LEU A 602 7.28 -23.88 -8.08
N TRP A 603 8.36 -23.98 -7.33
CA TRP A 603 9.70 -23.56 -7.73
C TRP A 603 10.70 -24.71 -7.80
N THR A 604 11.58 -24.67 -8.79
CA THR A 604 12.85 -25.40 -8.71
C THR A 604 13.85 -24.58 -7.90
N VAL A 605 14.90 -25.23 -7.37
CA VAL A 605 15.91 -24.51 -6.58
C VAL A 605 16.62 -23.42 -7.38
N GLU A 606 16.81 -23.61 -8.69
CA GLU A 606 17.39 -22.63 -9.60
C GLU A 606 16.46 -21.43 -9.77
N SER A 607 15.20 -21.67 -10.15
CA SER A 607 14.23 -20.59 -10.40
C SER A 607 13.93 -19.80 -9.14
N LEU A 608 13.84 -20.45 -7.98
CA LEU A 608 13.69 -19.75 -6.69
C LEU A 608 14.90 -18.84 -6.39
N SER A 609 16.12 -19.37 -6.61
CA SER A 609 17.34 -18.60 -6.39
C SER A 609 17.47 -17.41 -7.34
N ASP A 610 16.98 -17.53 -8.58
CA ASP A 610 16.89 -16.43 -9.54
C ASP A 610 15.92 -15.33 -9.04
N GLN A 611 14.74 -15.72 -8.50
CA GLN A 611 13.79 -14.76 -7.95
C GLN A 611 14.32 -14.04 -6.71
N LEU A 612 14.96 -14.76 -5.78
CA LEU A 612 15.59 -14.16 -4.60
C LEU A 612 16.72 -13.20 -4.98
N SER A 613 17.48 -13.53 -6.02
CA SER A 613 18.55 -12.67 -6.55
C SER A 613 17.98 -11.43 -7.24
N ALA A 614 16.90 -11.57 -8.02
CA ALA A 614 16.22 -10.45 -8.65
C ALA A 614 15.61 -9.50 -7.61
N LEU A 615 15.09 -10.03 -6.50
CA LEU A 615 14.64 -9.22 -5.37
C LEU A 615 15.78 -8.41 -4.76
N ALA A 616 16.94 -9.03 -4.52
CA ALA A 616 18.11 -8.34 -3.98
C ALA A 616 18.63 -7.25 -4.95
N ASP A 617 18.69 -7.56 -6.23
CA ASP A 617 19.05 -6.59 -7.28
C ASP A 617 18.10 -5.37 -7.28
N THR A 618 16.79 -5.62 -7.20
CA THR A 618 15.75 -4.57 -7.13
C THR A 618 15.91 -3.69 -5.89
N ILE A 619 16.14 -4.28 -4.73
CA ILE A 619 16.36 -3.54 -3.47
C ILE A 619 17.63 -2.68 -3.54
N LEU A 620 18.74 -3.25 -4.03
CA LEU A 620 20.01 -2.52 -4.16
C LEU A 620 19.87 -1.33 -5.12
N ALA A 621 19.24 -1.55 -6.27
CA ALA A 621 18.98 -0.51 -7.26
C ALA A 621 18.09 0.62 -6.73
N ALA A 622 17.11 0.30 -5.88
CA ALA A 622 16.21 1.26 -5.25
C ALA A 622 16.87 1.99 -4.06
N ALA A 623 17.70 1.30 -3.28
CA ALA A 623 18.36 1.87 -2.10
C ALA A 623 19.49 2.85 -2.45
N LEU A 624 20.25 2.61 -3.53
CA LEU A 624 21.39 3.43 -3.93
C LEU A 624 21.03 4.90 -4.17
N PRO A 625 20.00 5.27 -4.97
CA PRO A 625 19.60 6.66 -5.16
C PRO A 625 19.14 7.32 -3.85
N CYS A 626 18.43 6.60 -2.99
CA CYS A 626 17.97 7.11 -1.69
C CYS A 626 19.16 7.40 -0.76
N ALA A 627 20.09 6.45 -0.65
CA ALA A 627 21.32 6.63 0.14
C ALA A 627 22.18 7.79 -0.36
N TRP A 628 22.25 8.00 -1.68
CA TRP A 628 22.92 9.15 -2.28
C TRP A 628 22.18 10.46 -1.98
N ALA A 629 20.85 10.50 -2.13
CA ALA A 629 20.04 11.69 -1.85
C ALA A 629 20.24 12.17 -0.40
N ASP A 630 20.33 11.24 0.55
CA ASP A 630 20.52 11.47 1.97
C ASP A 630 21.97 11.88 2.37
N MET A 631 22.91 11.93 1.45
CA MET A 631 24.30 12.34 1.70
C MET A 631 24.42 13.85 1.95
N PRO A 632 25.00 14.29 3.09
CA PRO A 632 25.06 15.72 3.45
C PRO A 632 26.06 16.52 2.61
N LYS A 633 27.08 15.89 2.07
CA LYS A 633 28.12 16.52 1.23
C LYS A 633 28.39 15.65 0.01
N LYS A 634 27.99 16.15 -1.14
CA LYS A 634 28.20 15.54 -2.45
C LYS A 634 28.66 16.61 -3.44
N HIS A 635 29.53 16.21 -4.38
CA HIS A 635 30.12 17.12 -5.35
C HIS A 635 29.47 17.04 -6.71
N ARG A 636 28.39 16.22 -6.85
CA ARG A 636 27.58 16.06 -8.07
C ARG A 636 26.17 15.58 -7.76
N ASP A 637 25.26 15.72 -8.71
CA ASP A 637 23.86 15.36 -8.53
C ASP A 637 23.65 13.85 -8.57
N THR A 638 24.33 13.14 -9.48
CA THR A 638 24.26 11.67 -9.62
C THR A 638 25.62 11.04 -9.33
N PRO A 639 25.67 9.93 -8.56
CA PRO A 639 26.93 9.28 -8.22
C PRO A 639 27.50 8.53 -9.42
N GLN A 640 28.82 8.62 -9.63
CA GLN A 640 29.57 7.72 -10.50
C GLN A 640 30.04 6.52 -9.68
N PHE A 641 29.10 5.60 -9.40
CA PHE A 641 29.25 4.54 -8.44
C PHE A 641 28.54 3.27 -8.90
N ALA A 642 29.06 2.12 -8.50
CA ALA A 642 28.48 0.82 -8.81
C ALA A 642 28.56 -0.13 -7.64
N VAL A 643 27.60 -1.02 -7.57
CA VAL A 643 27.52 -2.14 -6.66
C VAL A 643 27.78 -3.42 -7.46
N VAL A 644 28.76 -4.20 -7.05
CA VAL A 644 29.11 -5.50 -7.63
C VAL A 644 28.79 -6.57 -6.59
N GLY A 645 27.97 -7.55 -6.96
CA GLY A 645 27.64 -8.72 -6.15
C GLY A 645 28.64 -9.85 -6.41
N TYR A 646 29.10 -10.46 -5.34
CA TYR A 646 29.99 -11.63 -5.34
C TYR A 646 29.24 -12.84 -4.76
N GLY A 647 29.94 -13.94 -4.58
CA GLY A 647 29.47 -15.11 -3.88
C GLY A 647 28.11 -15.64 -4.43
N LYS A 648 27.14 -15.82 -3.53
CA LYS A 648 25.80 -16.31 -3.91
C LYS A 648 24.99 -15.28 -4.70
N LEU A 649 25.10 -14.00 -4.35
CA LEU A 649 24.42 -12.93 -5.09
C LEU A 649 24.94 -12.80 -6.51
N GLY A 650 26.27 -12.77 -6.68
CA GLY A 650 26.89 -12.71 -8.00
C GLY A 650 26.56 -13.94 -8.85
N GLY A 651 26.58 -15.13 -8.26
CA GLY A 651 26.23 -16.41 -8.89
C GLY A 651 24.75 -16.66 -9.14
N LYS A 652 23.87 -15.74 -8.74
CA LYS A 652 22.41 -15.91 -8.74
C LYS A 652 21.92 -17.15 -7.99
N GLU A 653 22.58 -17.43 -6.86
CA GLU A 653 22.34 -18.61 -6.04
C GLU A 653 21.93 -18.24 -4.61
N LEU A 654 21.17 -17.13 -4.42
CA LEU A 654 20.68 -16.74 -3.09
C LEU A 654 19.67 -17.73 -2.52
N GLY A 655 19.69 -17.86 -1.20
CA GLY A 655 18.67 -18.53 -0.39
C GLY A 655 18.02 -17.54 0.58
N TYR A 656 17.01 -17.97 1.33
CA TYR A 656 16.19 -17.09 2.20
C TYR A 656 16.97 -16.29 3.26
N ALA A 657 18.09 -16.79 3.76
CA ALA A 657 18.89 -16.12 4.77
C ALA A 657 20.34 -15.96 4.31
N SER A 658 20.53 -15.74 3.01
CA SER A 658 21.87 -15.44 2.48
C SER A 658 22.23 -13.99 2.78
N ASP A 659 23.47 -13.80 3.21
CA ASP A 659 24.16 -12.52 3.21
C ASP A 659 24.47 -12.05 1.78
N LEU A 660 24.68 -10.77 1.62
CA LEU A 660 25.09 -10.17 0.36
C LEU A 660 26.60 -9.87 0.39
N ASP A 661 27.36 -10.60 -0.41
CA ASP A 661 28.76 -10.31 -0.66
C ASP A 661 28.85 -9.14 -1.63
N LEU A 662 29.31 -7.97 -1.19
CA LEU A 662 29.28 -6.72 -1.98
C LEU A 662 30.67 -6.09 -2.10
N VAL A 663 30.96 -5.59 -3.30
CA VAL A 663 32.11 -4.73 -3.60
C VAL A 663 31.61 -3.43 -4.25
N TYR A 664 32.12 -2.30 -3.79
CA TYR A 664 31.72 -1.00 -4.25
C TYR A 664 32.82 -0.36 -5.11
N LEU A 665 32.44 0.07 -6.31
CA LEU A 665 33.35 0.68 -7.27
C LEU A 665 32.89 2.08 -7.63
N TYR A 666 33.84 2.97 -7.99
CA TYR A 666 33.54 4.30 -8.52
C TYR A 666 34.48 4.69 -9.64
N ASP A 667 34.06 5.62 -10.48
CA ASP A 667 34.88 6.22 -11.53
C ASP A 667 34.65 7.73 -11.55
N ASP A 668 35.41 8.45 -10.76
CA ASP A 668 35.26 9.90 -10.59
C ASP A 668 36.63 10.55 -10.37
N PRO A 669 37.02 11.52 -11.22
CA PRO A 669 38.31 12.20 -11.13
C PRO A 669 38.38 13.26 -10.02
N HIS A 670 37.28 13.53 -9.29
CA HIS A 670 37.28 14.54 -8.23
C HIS A 670 38.23 14.15 -7.10
N PRO A 671 39.05 15.09 -6.56
CA PRO A 671 40.03 14.77 -5.52
C PRO A 671 39.45 14.11 -4.27
N ASP A 672 38.22 14.50 -3.87
CA ASP A 672 37.55 13.98 -2.70
C ASP A 672 36.67 12.73 -3.00
N ALA A 673 36.71 12.20 -4.24
CA ALA A 673 35.87 11.09 -4.68
C ALA A 673 35.98 9.86 -3.75
N GLY A 674 37.22 9.48 -3.39
CA GLY A 674 37.46 8.34 -2.48
C GLY A 674 36.74 8.46 -1.15
N ASP A 675 36.75 9.63 -0.52
CA ASP A 675 36.09 9.90 0.75
C ASP A 675 34.58 9.95 0.60
N VAL A 676 34.08 10.59 -0.47
CA VAL A 676 32.63 10.69 -0.73
C VAL A 676 32.04 9.32 -0.99
N TYR A 677 32.64 8.52 -1.86
CA TYR A 677 32.12 7.20 -2.20
C TYR A 677 32.35 6.15 -1.10
N SER A 678 33.40 6.27 -0.28
CA SER A 678 33.54 5.43 0.93
C SER A 678 32.44 5.74 1.96
N ARG A 679 32.00 7.00 2.09
CA ARG A 679 30.86 7.38 2.92
C ARG A 679 29.55 6.87 2.35
N LEU A 680 29.36 6.94 1.02
CA LEU A 680 28.19 6.36 0.35
C LEU A 680 28.14 4.84 0.57
N ALA A 681 29.24 4.13 0.38
CA ALA A 681 29.33 2.70 0.61
C ALA A 681 28.93 2.33 2.04
N ARG A 682 29.45 3.06 3.04
CA ARG A 682 29.06 2.86 4.45
C ARG A 682 27.58 3.12 4.68
N ARG A 683 27.04 4.17 4.08
CA ARG A 683 25.63 4.54 4.22
C ARG A 683 24.74 3.50 3.57
N LEU A 684 25.01 3.06 2.36
CA LEU A 684 24.27 2.01 1.67
C LEU A 684 24.30 0.69 2.46
N THR A 685 25.48 0.29 2.94
CA THR A 685 25.63 -0.88 3.84
C THR A 685 24.73 -0.75 5.08
N ASN A 686 24.71 0.43 5.70
CA ASN A 686 23.85 0.68 6.87
C ASN A 686 22.35 0.63 6.51
N TRP A 687 21.97 1.14 5.36
CA TRP A 687 20.59 1.03 4.87
C TRP A 687 20.13 -0.42 4.73
N LEU A 688 21.03 -1.33 4.33
CA LEU A 688 20.75 -2.75 4.16
C LEU A 688 20.71 -3.49 5.49
N SER A 689 21.63 -3.23 6.41
CA SER A 689 21.84 -4.03 7.62
C SER A 689 21.20 -3.48 8.89
N ALA A 690 21.00 -2.15 9.01
CA ALA A 690 20.38 -1.57 10.20
C ALA A 690 18.94 -2.06 10.41
N ALA A 691 18.57 -2.30 11.66
CA ALA A 691 17.20 -2.61 12.02
C ALA A 691 16.38 -1.33 12.23
N THR A 692 15.16 -1.29 11.68
CA THR A 692 14.15 -0.27 11.93
C THR A 692 12.91 -0.89 12.56
N GLY A 693 11.85 -0.10 12.75
CA GLY A 693 10.54 -0.63 13.19
C GLY A 693 9.97 -1.71 12.25
N ALA A 694 10.34 -1.70 10.96
CA ALA A 694 9.94 -2.70 9.97
C ALA A 694 10.92 -3.89 9.85
N GLY A 695 11.98 -3.95 10.64
CA GLY A 695 12.98 -5.03 10.61
C GLY A 695 14.30 -4.64 9.93
N SER A 696 15.05 -5.62 9.42
CA SER A 696 16.28 -5.46 8.64
C SER A 696 16.09 -6.01 7.22
N LEU A 697 16.91 -5.58 6.25
CA LEU A 697 16.87 -6.10 4.88
C LEU A 697 17.77 -7.32 4.73
N TYR A 698 19.09 -7.08 4.68
CA TYR A 698 20.09 -8.11 4.45
C TYR A 698 21.29 -7.93 5.36
N GLU A 699 21.88 -9.03 5.78
CA GLU A 699 23.25 -9.01 6.26
C GLU A 699 24.19 -8.80 5.07
N THR A 700 25.28 -8.06 5.27
CA THR A 700 26.23 -7.72 4.21
C THR A 700 27.62 -8.15 4.56
N ASP A 701 28.32 -8.78 3.62
CA ASP A 701 29.73 -9.12 3.72
C ASP A 701 30.55 -8.31 2.70
N LEU A 702 31.54 -7.57 3.19
CA LEU A 702 32.41 -6.73 2.39
C LEU A 702 33.85 -7.27 2.30
N ARG A 703 34.14 -8.46 2.83
CA ARG A 703 35.49 -9.00 2.94
C ARG A 703 36.14 -9.39 1.60
N LEU A 704 35.34 -9.53 0.55
CA LEU A 704 35.82 -9.84 -0.81
C LEU A 704 36.30 -8.60 -1.59
N ARG A 705 36.28 -7.40 -0.96
CA ARG A 705 36.86 -6.20 -1.54
C ARG A 705 38.42 -6.25 -1.53
N PRO A 706 39.10 -5.49 -2.42
CA PRO A 706 40.54 -5.40 -2.43
C PRO A 706 41.14 -5.11 -1.05
N ASN A 707 42.14 -5.90 -0.63
CA ASN A 707 42.80 -5.89 0.69
C ASN A 707 41.84 -6.27 1.88
N GLY A 708 40.68 -6.85 1.62
CA GLY A 708 39.75 -7.29 2.64
C GLY A 708 39.41 -6.19 3.66
N ASP A 709 39.44 -6.50 4.95
CA ASP A 709 39.07 -5.56 6.03
C ASP A 709 40.05 -4.39 6.20
N ALA A 710 41.27 -4.49 5.67
CA ALA A 710 42.25 -3.42 5.69
C ALA A 710 42.07 -2.41 4.53
N GLY A 711 41.26 -2.74 3.50
CA GLY A 711 41.01 -1.92 2.33
C GLY A 711 39.95 -0.84 2.54
N PHE A 712 39.93 0.13 1.63
CA PHE A 712 38.82 1.11 1.55
C PHE A 712 37.47 0.42 1.30
N LEU A 713 36.37 1.06 1.71
CA LEU A 713 35.02 0.53 1.45
C LEU A 713 34.62 0.62 -0.01
N ALA A 714 35.08 1.64 -0.73
CA ALA A 714 34.88 1.79 -2.15
C ALA A 714 36.23 2.02 -2.86
N HIS A 715 36.40 1.42 -4.03
CA HIS A 715 37.61 1.51 -4.82
C HIS A 715 37.34 2.19 -6.18
N SER A 716 38.29 3.00 -6.67
CA SER A 716 38.19 3.45 -8.06
C SER A 716 38.36 2.25 -8.99
N ILE A 717 37.67 2.29 -10.13
CA ILE A 717 37.75 1.20 -11.14
C ILE A 717 39.21 0.96 -11.59
N ALA A 718 40.05 2.03 -11.69
CA ALA A 718 41.46 1.92 -12.01
C ALA A 718 42.25 1.23 -10.89
N ALA A 719 41.99 1.55 -9.62
CA ALA A 719 42.64 0.89 -8.48
C ALA A 719 42.24 -0.57 -8.37
N PHE A 720 40.97 -0.89 -8.65
CA PHE A 720 40.46 -2.26 -8.72
C PHE A 720 41.15 -3.07 -9.80
N GLU A 721 41.26 -2.52 -11.03
CA GLU A 721 41.98 -3.17 -12.15
C GLU A 721 43.44 -3.44 -11.80
N LYS A 722 44.16 -2.43 -11.26
CA LYS A 722 45.53 -2.60 -10.84
C LYS A 722 45.70 -3.67 -9.78
N TYR A 723 44.82 -3.66 -8.78
CA TYR A 723 44.85 -4.66 -7.71
C TYR A 723 44.66 -6.07 -8.25
N GLN A 724 43.65 -6.28 -9.10
CA GLN A 724 43.34 -7.57 -9.69
C GLN A 724 44.47 -8.12 -10.57
N ARG A 725 45.24 -7.23 -11.23
CA ARG A 725 46.38 -7.63 -12.08
C ARG A 725 47.64 -7.93 -11.28
N GLU A 726 47.92 -7.13 -10.23
CA GLU A 726 49.25 -7.11 -9.61
C GLU A 726 49.31 -7.71 -8.20
N ASN A 727 48.18 -7.71 -7.47
CA ASN A 727 48.23 -8.01 -6.04
C ASN A 727 47.20 -9.06 -5.60
N ALA A 728 46.18 -9.38 -6.40
CA ALA A 728 45.15 -10.32 -6.04
C ALA A 728 45.68 -11.77 -5.98
N TRP A 729 45.24 -12.50 -4.97
CA TRP A 729 45.55 -13.93 -4.81
C TRP A 729 44.63 -14.77 -5.70
N THR A 730 45.03 -16.01 -5.97
CA THR A 730 44.23 -16.96 -6.77
C THR A 730 42.85 -17.16 -6.21
N TRP A 731 42.64 -17.19 -4.91
CA TRP A 731 41.34 -17.30 -4.29
C TRP A 731 40.43 -16.07 -4.53
N GLU A 732 41.01 -14.90 -4.71
CA GLU A 732 40.25 -13.68 -5.09
C GLU A 732 39.80 -13.77 -6.56
N HIS A 733 40.67 -14.31 -7.44
CA HIS A 733 40.28 -14.59 -8.81
C HIS A 733 39.20 -15.71 -8.90
N GLN A 734 39.24 -16.73 -7.99
CA GLN A 734 38.13 -17.70 -7.85
C GLN A 734 36.83 -16.96 -7.48
N SER A 735 36.88 -16.04 -6.52
CA SER A 735 35.70 -15.24 -6.15
C SER A 735 35.19 -14.36 -7.30
N LEU A 736 36.11 -13.82 -8.14
CA LEU A 736 35.78 -13.00 -9.31
C LEU A 736 35.01 -13.79 -10.39
N THR A 737 35.16 -15.13 -10.46
CA THR A 737 34.37 -15.96 -11.40
C THR A 737 32.87 -15.75 -11.24
N ARG A 738 32.45 -15.51 -10.00
CA ARG A 738 31.04 -15.30 -9.62
C ARG A 738 30.70 -13.81 -9.36
N ALA A 739 31.55 -12.89 -9.78
CA ALA A 739 31.29 -11.47 -9.61
C ALA A 739 30.41 -10.92 -10.74
N ARG A 740 29.40 -10.15 -10.40
CA ARG A 740 28.41 -9.60 -11.34
C ARG A 740 28.08 -8.15 -10.96
N PHE A 741 28.01 -7.26 -11.96
CA PHE A 741 27.45 -5.92 -11.78
C PHE A 741 25.97 -6.02 -11.39
N ILE A 742 25.54 -5.29 -10.35
CA ILE A 742 24.18 -5.29 -9.84
C ILE A 742 23.45 -4.01 -10.26
N CYS A 743 23.97 -2.85 -9.84
CA CYS A 743 23.38 -1.56 -10.14
C CYS A 743 24.43 -0.45 -10.09
N GLY A 744 24.13 0.69 -10.71
CA GLY A 744 24.99 1.87 -10.73
C GLY A 744 25.22 2.43 -12.12
N THR A 745 26.37 3.04 -12.35
CA THR A 745 26.71 3.75 -13.58
C THR A 745 27.07 2.77 -14.71
N PRO A 746 26.47 2.84 -15.91
CA PRO A 746 26.72 1.90 -17.02
C PRO A 746 28.16 1.88 -17.51
N GLU A 747 28.87 3.00 -17.45
CA GLU A 747 30.28 3.09 -17.83
C GLU A 747 31.17 2.24 -16.91
N ILE A 748 30.86 2.22 -15.61
CA ILE A 748 31.56 1.37 -14.63
C ILE A 748 31.24 -0.10 -14.89
N GLN A 749 29.99 -0.44 -15.26
CA GLN A 749 29.63 -1.79 -15.68
C GLN A 749 30.51 -2.25 -16.83
N THR A 750 30.59 -1.45 -17.90
CA THR A 750 31.40 -1.78 -19.08
C THR A 750 32.87 -1.99 -18.72
N ALA A 751 33.43 -1.12 -17.89
CA ALA A 751 34.80 -1.25 -17.42
C ALA A 751 35.01 -2.50 -16.54
N PHE A 752 34.08 -2.76 -15.61
CA PHE A 752 34.15 -3.93 -14.76
C PHE A 752 34.09 -5.23 -15.56
N ASP A 753 33.14 -5.35 -16.49
CA ASP A 753 32.96 -6.55 -17.32
C ASP A 753 34.22 -6.81 -18.20
N ARG A 754 34.84 -5.74 -18.74
CA ARG A 754 36.13 -5.83 -19.44
C ARG A 754 37.22 -6.36 -18.51
N ILE A 755 37.40 -5.74 -17.34
CA ILE A 755 38.43 -6.13 -16.36
C ILE A 755 38.22 -7.60 -15.93
N ARG A 756 36.99 -7.98 -15.58
CA ARG A 756 36.62 -9.34 -15.19
C ARG A 756 37.03 -10.32 -16.30
N THR A 757 36.67 -10.04 -17.54
CA THR A 757 36.98 -10.91 -18.67
C THR A 757 38.46 -11.06 -18.86
N GLU A 758 39.24 -9.95 -18.87
CA GLU A 758 40.67 -9.97 -19.04
C GLU A 758 41.40 -10.77 -17.92
N ILE A 759 40.99 -10.60 -16.67
CA ILE A 759 41.54 -11.33 -15.54
C ILE A 759 41.20 -12.83 -15.62
N LEU A 760 39.97 -13.20 -15.94
CA LEU A 760 39.55 -14.59 -15.99
C LEU A 760 40.13 -15.35 -17.21
N THR A 761 40.45 -14.65 -18.29
CA THR A 761 41.10 -15.21 -19.50
C THR A 761 42.62 -15.06 -19.52
N ALA A 762 43.23 -14.55 -18.43
CA ALA A 762 44.67 -14.46 -18.34
C ALA A 762 45.34 -15.83 -18.43
N GLU A 763 46.54 -15.88 -19.03
CA GLU A 763 47.30 -17.13 -19.15
C GLU A 763 47.80 -17.58 -17.79
N ARG A 764 47.56 -18.84 -17.44
CA ARG A 764 47.98 -19.46 -16.16
C ARG A 764 48.62 -20.83 -16.40
N ASP A 765 49.60 -21.15 -15.56
CA ASP A 765 50.08 -22.53 -15.46
C ASP A 765 49.01 -23.36 -14.78
N GLN A 766 48.43 -24.32 -15.49
CA GLN A 766 47.31 -25.14 -15.01
C GLN A 766 47.70 -26.04 -13.85
N THR A 767 48.95 -26.50 -13.80
CA THR A 767 49.48 -27.38 -12.72
C THR A 767 49.63 -26.58 -11.42
N ALA A 768 50.26 -25.38 -11.53
CA ALA A 768 50.41 -24.48 -10.40
C ALA A 768 49.05 -24.05 -9.85
N LEU A 769 48.12 -23.64 -10.74
CA LEU A 769 46.73 -23.26 -10.39
C LEU A 769 46.00 -24.38 -9.66
N ALA A 770 46.06 -25.61 -10.15
CA ALA A 770 45.46 -26.77 -9.50
C ALA A 770 45.99 -26.94 -8.07
N GLY A 771 47.33 -26.87 -7.92
CA GLY A 771 47.96 -26.96 -6.61
C GLY A 771 47.52 -25.89 -5.61
N GLU A 772 47.44 -24.63 -6.05
CA GLU A 772 46.97 -23.51 -5.21
C GLU A 772 45.52 -23.69 -4.76
N ILE A 773 44.65 -24.19 -5.65
CA ILE A 773 43.22 -24.44 -5.33
C ILE A 773 43.07 -25.58 -4.36
N ILE A 774 43.84 -26.68 -4.51
CA ILE A 774 43.84 -27.80 -3.57
C ILE A 774 44.33 -27.34 -2.20
N GLU A 775 45.45 -26.60 -2.16
CA GLU A 775 45.98 -26.04 -0.90
C GLU A 775 44.96 -25.13 -0.22
N MET A 776 44.25 -24.29 -0.97
CA MET A 776 43.21 -23.43 -0.42
C MET A 776 42.04 -24.25 0.19
N ARG A 777 41.63 -25.34 -0.47
CA ARG A 777 40.64 -26.25 0.07
C ARG A 777 41.05 -26.92 1.35
N GLU A 778 42.34 -27.32 1.47
CA GLU A 778 42.90 -27.92 2.68
C GLU A 778 42.98 -26.89 3.82
N LYS A 779 43.35 -25.64 3.54
CA LYS A 779 43.37 -24.54 4.51
C LYS A 779 42.03 -24.24 5.16
N MET A 780 40.92 -24.67 4.55
CA MET A 780 39.58 -24.46 5.11
C MET A 780 39.23 -25.49 6.21
N PHE A 781 39.87 -26.66 6.25
CA PHE A 781 39.55 -27.76 7.18
C PHE A 781 39.69 -27.46 8.67
N PRO A 782 40.71 -26.72 9.13
CA PRO A 782 40.83 -26.39 10.55
C PRO A 782 39.67 -25.52 11.03
N THR A 783 39.15 -24.65 10.16
CA THR A 783 38.06 -23.71 10.49
C THR A 783 36.70 -24.35 10.25
N HIS A 784 36.62 -25.19 9.22
CA HIS A 784 35.36 -25.83 8.77
C HIS A 784 35.61 -27.33 8.55
N PRO A 785 35.68 -28.14 9.61
CA PRO A 785 35.95 -29.57 9.47
C PRO A 785 34.83 -30.24 8.67
N PRO A 786 35.22 -31.13 7.74
CA PRO A 786 34.23 -31.83 6.93
C PRO A 786 33.41 -32.78 7.77
N ALA A 787 32.09 -32.71 7.63
CA ALA A 787 31.17 -33.64 8.26
C ALA A 787 30.07 -33.98 7.26
N ASP A 788 29.66 -35.23 7.16
CA ASP A 788 28.64 -35.67 6.18
C ASP A 788 27.29 -35.00 6.41
N SER A 789 27.00 -34.55 7.63
CA SER A 789 25.80 -33.77 7.96
C SER A 789 25.87 -32.28 7.55
N ASN A 790 27.03 -31.83 7.03
CA ASN A 790 27.22 -30.48 6.55
C ASN A 790 27.46 -30.45 5.04
N VAL A 791 26.39 -30.37 4.28
CA VAL A 791 26.44 -30.42 2.79
C VAL A 791 27.36 -29.37 2.16
N LYS A 792 27.65 -28.27 2.88
CA LYS A 792 28.52 -27.21 2.37
C LYS A 792 29.98 -27.64 2.38
N TYR A 793 30.45 -28.16 3.49
CA TYR A 793 31.88 -28.44 3.71
C TYR A 793 32.26 -29.93 3.65
N ALA A 794 31.29 -30.85 3.54
CA ALA A 794 31.53 -32.26 3.33
C ALA A 794 32.44 -32.50 2.12
N ARG A 795 33.16 -33.63 2.13
CA ARG A 795 33.90 -34.13 0.95
C ARG A 795 32.95 -34.49 -0.18
N GLY A 796 33.10 -33.86 -1.34
CA GLY A 796 32.17 -33.96 -2.45
C GLY A 796 30.94 -33.07 -2.27
N GLY A 797 30.94 -32.14 -1.28
CA GLY A 797 29.84 -31.19 -1.03
C GLY A 797 29.88 -29.97 -1.93
N VAL A 798 29.11 -28.92 -1.51
CA VAL A 798 28.92 -27.70 -2.29
C VAL A 798 30.24 -27.02 -2.66
N VAL A 799 31.16 -26.85 -1.68
CA VAL A 799 32.44 -26.15 -1.90
C VAL A 799 33.29 -26.86 -2.93
N ASP A 800 33.28 -28.21 -2.95
CA ASP A 800 34.07 -28.96 -3.91
C ASP A 800 33.57 -28.74 -5.35
N VAL A 801 32.24 -28.68 -5.56
CA VAL A 801 31.66 -28.31 -6.89
C VAL A 801 32.05 -26.90 -7.28
N GLU A 802 31.95 -25.95 -6.34
CA GLU A 802 32.32 -24.55 -6.60
C GLU A 802 33.81 -24.44 -7.01
N PHE A 803 34.72 -25.12 -6.33
CA PHE A 803 36.15 -25.10 -6.63
C PHE A 803 36.46 -25.74 -7.99
N ILE A 804 35.79 -26.85 -8.33
CA ILE A 804 35.90 -27.47 -9.65
C ILE A 804 35.53 -26.46 -10.74
N VAL A 805 34.36 -25.82 -10.63
CA VAL A 805 33.86 -24.86 -11.62
C VAL A 805 34.78 -23.65 -11.73
N GLN A 806 35.24 -23.10 -10.60
CA GLN A 806 36.16 -21.95 -10.57
C GLN A 806 37.50 -22.31 -11.24
N TYR A 807 38.04 -23.49 -10.97
CA TYR A 807 39.25 -23.97 -11.64
C TYR A 807 39.06 -24.07 -13.16
N LEU A 808 37.96 -24.69 -13.60
CA LEU A 808 37.66 -24.87 -15.05
C LEU A 808 37.57 -23.50 -15.75
N ILE A 809 36.96 -22.49 -15.12
CA ILE A 809 36.92 -21.14 -15.65
C ILE A 809 38.36 -20.56 -15.75
N LEU A 810 39.09 -20.54 -14.65
CA LEU A 810 40.42 -19.90 -14.58
C LEU A 810 41.46 -20.60 -15.50
N ALA A 811 41.36 -21.90 -15.66
CA ALA A 811 42.26 -22.70 -16.51
C ALA A 811 41.90 -22.63 -18.00
N HIS A 812 40.61 -22.50 -18.33
CA HIS A 812 40.18 -22.76 -19.71
C HIS A 812 39.39 -21.67 -20.39
N ALA A 813 38.93 -20.59 -19.67
CA ALA A 813 38.11 -19.52 -20.26
C ALA A 813 38.80 -18.78 -21.43
N ARG A 814 40.12 -18.74 -21.45
CA ARG A 814 40.88 -18.16 -22.57
C ARG A 814 40.61 -18.90 -23.89
N ARG A 815 40.48 -20.23 -23.81
CA ARG A 815 40.23 -21.10 -24.97
C ARG A 815 38.73 -21.32 -25.22
N TYR A 816 37.93 -21.26 -24.16
CA TYR A 816 36.49 -21.51 -24.16
C TYR A 816 35.74 -20.34 -23.50
N PRO A 817 35.62 -19.18 -24.20
CA PRO A 817 35.00 -17.96 -23.65
C PRO A 817 33.57 -18.16 -23.13
N GLN A 818 32.84 -19.16 -23.65
CA GLN A 818 31.48 -19.50 -23.21
C GLN A 818 31.42 -19.91 -21.72
N LEU A 819 32.53 -20.22 -21.08
CA LEU A 819 32.60 -20.40 -19.64
C LEU A 819 32.36 -19.10 -18.83
N LEU A 820 32.34 -17.94 -19.50
CA LEU A 820 32.03 -16.66 -18.90
C LEU A 820 30.58 -16.23 -19.13
N ASP A 821 29.78 -16.98 -19.92
CA ASP A 821 28.40 -16.62 -20.30
C ASP A 821 27.40 -16.87 -19.17
N ASN A 822 27.83 -17.53 -18.10
CA ASN A 822 26.97 -17.82 -16.93
C ASN A 822 27.73 -17.64 -15.61
N TYR A 823 27.00 -17.56 -14.52
CA TYR A 823 27.53 -17.38 -13.14
C TYR A 823 27.16 -18.56 -12.24
N GLY A 824 26.15 -19.37 -12.58
CA GLY A 824 25.65 -20.47 -11.77
C GLY A 824 26.40 -21.78 -12.03
N ASN A 825 26.76 -22.50 -10.96
CA ASN A 825 27.55 -23.73 -11.05
C ASN A 825 26.89 -24.83 -11.87
N ILE A 826 25.57 -24.97 -11.80
CA ILE A 826 24.83 -25.99 -12.58
C ILE A 826 24.99 -25.78 -14.09
N ALA A 827 24.82 -24.54 -14.53
CA ALA A 827 24.98 -24.19 -15.95
C ALA A 827 26.42 -24.32 -16.40
N LEU A 828 27.37 -23.88 -15.57
CA LEU A 828 28.81 -23.92 -15.87
C LEU A 828 29.34 -25.34 -15.98
N LEU A 829 28.87 -26.31 -15.17
CA LEU A 829 29.21 -27.73 -15.34
C LEU A 829 28.73 -28.28 -16.68
N ASN A 830 27.54 -27.88 -17.14
CA ASN A 830 27.05 -28.26 -18.44
C ASN A 830 27.92 -27.66 -19.58
N ILE A 831 28.22 -26.38 -19.52
CA ILE A 831 29.07 -25.69 -20.49
C ILE A 831 30.47 -26.36 -20.54
N ALA A 832 31.04 -26.70 -19.39
CA ALA A 832 32.33 -27.39 -19.33
C ALA A 832 32.29 -28.79 -19.99
N ALA A 833 31.22 -29.54 -19.78
CA ALA A 833 31.01 -30.83 -20.44
C ALA A 833 30.82 -30.71 -21.97
N ASP A 834 30.08 -29.68 -22.42
CA ASP A 834 29.91 -29.42 -23.85
C ASP A 834 31.21 -28.96 -24.53
N CYS A 835 32.10 -28.31 -23.78
CA CYS A 835 33.46 -27.99 -24.21
C CYS A 835 34.40 -29.21 -24.22
N GLY A 836 34.00 -30.35 -23.71
CA GLY A 836 34.83 -31.56 -23.58
C GLY A 836 35.92 -31.44 -22.50
N LEU A 837 35.73 -30.59 -21.49
CA LEU A 837 36.67 -30.39 -20.41
C LEU A 837 36.49 -31.40 -19.27
N ILE A 838 35.30 -31.96 -19.12
CA ILE A 838 34.90 -32.97 -18.14
C ILE A 838 33.99 -34.03 -18.80
N ASP A 839 33.96 -35.23 -18.23
CA ASP A 839 33.04 -36.29 -18.67
C ASP A 839 31.56 -35.88 -18.52
N LYS A 840 30.77 -36.08 -19.57
CA LYS A 840 29.35 -35.69 -19.61
C LYS A 840 28.52 -36.39 -18.51
N THR A 841 28.82 -37.64 -18.20
CA THR A 841 28.08 -38.39 -17.19
C THR A 841 28.40 -37.89 -15.78
N LEU A 842 29.68 -37.62 -15.51
CA LEU A 842 30.11 -37.05 -14.20
C LEU A 842 29.59 -35.61 -14.04
N ALA A 843 29.56 -34.82 -15.12
CA ALA A 843 28.94 -33.48 -15.11
C ALA A 843 27.48 -33.54 -14.72
N GLU A 844 26.67 -34.41 -15.37
CA GLU A 844 25.25 -34.55 -15.04
C GLU A 844 25.02 -35.08 -13.62
N GLN A 845 25.79 -36.05 -13.17
CA GLN A 845 25.74 -36.56 -11.78
C GLN A 845 26.08 -35.46 -10.77
N SER A 846 27.08 -34.63 -11.07
CA SER A 846 27.49 -33.52 -10.18
C SER A 846 26.48 -32.37 -10.20
N ARG A 847 25.85 -32.10 -11.33
CA ARG A 847 24.72 -31.13 -11.42
C ARG A 847 23.55 -31.60 -10.55
N THR A 848 23.17 -32.87 -10.66
CA THR A 848 22.12 -33.49 -9.83
C THR A 848 22.47 -33.42 -8.35
N ALA A 849 23.71 -33.75 -7.99
CA ALA A 849 24.21 -33.65 -6.62
C ALA A 849 24.14 -32.19 -6.11
N TYR A 850 24.56 -31.21 -6.92
CA TYR A 850 24.53 -29.79 -6.52
C TYR A 850 23.11 -29.27 -6.31
N ARG A 851 22.14 -29.67 -7.19
CA ARG A 851 20.71 -29.36 -6.97
C ARG A 851 20.22 -29.94 -5.65
N PHE A 852 20.52 -31.20 -5.42
CA PHE A 852 20.18 -31.89 -4.16
C PHE A 852 20.75 -31.16 -2.94
N TYR A 853 22.02 -30.77 -2.95
CA TYR A 853 22.64 -30.02 -1.84
C TYR A 853 21.95 -28.66 -1.63
N ARG A 854 21.64 -27.94 -2.69
CA ARG A 854 20.94 -26.65 -2.61
C ARG A 854 19.53 -26.83 -2.03
N GLN A 855 18.81 -27.86 -2.46
CA GLN A 855 17.50 -28.21 -1.91
C GLN A 855 17.59 -28.59 -0.43
N GLN A 856 18.60 -29.37 -0.04
CA GLN A 856 18.83 -29.69 1.36
C GLN A 856 19.16 -28.46 2.21
N GLN A 857 19.93 -27.52 1.70
CA GLN A 857 20.20 -26.25 2.38
C GLN A 857 18.91 -25.40 2.57
N HIS A 858 18.05 -25.33 1.56
CA HIS A 858 16.76 -24.66 1.65
C HIS A 858 15.83 -25.35 2.66
N ASN A 859 15.69 -26.66 2.57
CA ASN A 859 14.86 -27.45 3.49
C ASN A 859 15.34 -27.34 4.95
N THR A 860 16.65 -27.42 5.17
CA THR A 860 17.27 -27.24 6.49
C THR A 860 16.93 -25.86 7.06
N LYS A 861 17.00 -24.81 6.23
CA LYS A 861 16.63 -23.46 6.63
C LYS A 861 15.13 -23.31 6.91
N LEU A 862 14.27 -23.82 6.04
CA LEU A 862 12.81 -23.75 6.22
C LEU A 862 12.33 -24.52 7.46
N ARG A 863 13.07 -25.56 7.90
CA ARG A 863 12.79 -26.32 9.12
C ARG A 863 13.53 -25.78 10.35
N ASP A 864 14.32 -24.72 10.18
CA ASP A 864 15.20 -24.15 11.21
C ASP A 864 16.08 -25.21 11.88
N ALA A 865 16.57 -26.17 11.08
CA ALA A 865 17.42 -27.26 11.54
C ALA A 865 18.90 -26.85 11.44
N GLU A 866 19.73 -27.37 12.34
CA GLU A 866 21.17 -27.05 12.35
C GLU A 866 21.97 -27.90 11.36
N LYS A 867 21.50 -29.09 11.05
CA LYS A 867 22.23 -30.10 10.25
C LYS A 867 21.30 -30.81 9.27
N THR A 868 21.89 -31.22 8.16
CA THR A 868 21.22 -32.08 7.19
C THR A 868 21.24 -33.53 7.64
N GLU A 869 20.13 -34.25 7.45
CA GLU A 869 20.07 -35.69 7.70
C GLU A 869 20.97 -36.43 6.70
N VAL A 870 21.78 -37.35 7.20
CA VAL A 870 22.69 -38.16 6.38
C VAL A 870 21.96 -39.40 5.87
N THR A 871 21.70 -39.40 4.55
CA THR A 871 21.04 -40.49 3.85
C THR A 871 21.98 -41.19 2.89
N ASP A 872 21.67 -42.44 2.50
CA ASP A 872 22.43 -43.14 1.45
C ASP A 872 22.48 -42.39 0.14
N GLU A 873 21.41 -41.70 -0.22
CA GLU A 873 21.34 -40.82 -1.40
C GLU A 873 22.33 -39.66 -1.32
N LEU A 874 22.40 -38.97 -0.19
CA LEU A 874 23.36 -37.90 0.05
C LEU A 874 24.80 -38.41 -0.08
N LEU A 875 25.11 -39.59 0.51
CA LEU A 875 26.44 -40.19 0.42
C LEU A 875 26.80 -40.58 -1.01
N ALA A 876 25.83 -41.06 -1.78
CA ALA A 876 26.03 -41.38 -3.21
C ALA A 876 26.35 -40.10 -4.03
N HIS A 877 25.67 -38.98 -3.74
CA HIS A 877 25.94 -37.69 -4.36
C HIS A 877 27.37 -37.20 -4.03
N TYR A 878 27.80 -37.29 -2.77
CA TYR A 878 29.19 -36.99 -2.43
C TYR A 878 30.20 -37.87 -3.20
N GLY A 879 29.86 -39.15 -3.38
CA GLY A 879 30.69 -40.07 -4.17
C GLY A 879 30.85 -39.62 -5.62
N ASN A 880 29.79 -39.10 -6.24
CA ASN A 880 29.83 -38.65 -7.63
C ASN A 880 30.68 -37.39 -7.80
N VAL A 881 30.53 -36.41 -6.92
CA VAL A 881 31.35 -35.17 -6.96
C VAL A 881 32.83 -35.49 -6.70
N ARG A 882 33.14 -36.43 -5.77
CA ARG A 882 34.52 -36.86 -5.55
C ARG A 882 35.15 -37.54 -6.77
N LYS A 883 34.37 -38.25 -7.61
CA LYS A 883 34.88 -38.78 -8.87
C LYS A 883 35.22 -37.65 -9.84
N LEU A 884 34.35 -36.63 -9.96
CA LEU A 884 34.63 -35.45 -10.79
C LEU A 884 35.86 -34.67 -10.29
N TRP A 885 36.02 -34.53 -8.97
CA TRP A 885 37.21 -33.92 -8.35
C TRP A 885 38.51 -34.66 -8.77
N ARG A 886 38.48 -35.98 -8.73
CA ARG A 886 39.67 -36.79 -9.16
C ARG A 886 39.93 -36.64 -10.67
N GLU A 887 38.90 -36.58 -11.48
CA GLU A 887 39.07 -36.33 -12.93
C GLU A 887 39.74 -34.99 -13.20
N VAL A 888 39.33 -33.94 -12.49
CA VAL A 888 39.81 -32.56 -12.73
C VAL A 888 41.18 -32.33 -12.11
N PHE A 889 41.44 -32.79 -10.88
CA PHE A 889 42.67 -32.50 -10.12
C PHE A 889 43.63 -33.65 -10.01
N GLY A 890 43.25 -34.85 -10.42
CA GLY A 890 44.10 -36.05 -10.40
C GLY A 890 44.31 -36.72 -9.03
N GLU A 891 43.92 -36.04 -7.95
CA GLU A 891 44.12 -36.54 -6.55
C GLU A 891 42.88 -36.26 -5.70
N GLU A 892 42.70 -37.07 -4.63
CA GLU A 892 41.81 -36.72 -3.53
C GLU A 892 42.49 -35.71 -2.61
N VAL A 893 41.71 -34.71 -2.14
CA VAL A 893 42.16 -33.82 -1.09
C VAL A 893 42.53 -34.66 0.15
N LYS A 894 43.78 -34.64 0.53
CA LYS A 894 44.28 -35.39 1.71
C LYS A 894 43.79 -34.72 2.98
N PHE A 895 43.24 -35.50 3.90
CA PHE A 895 42.90 -35.04 5.25
C PHE A 895 44.02 -35.47 6.17
N GLY A 896 44.64 -34.48 6.81
CA GLY A 896 45.62 -34.73 7.86
C GLY A 896 45.00 -35.37 9.12
#